data_6ad288f9ec3e8ea044929ceb059df59f
#
_entry.id   6ad288f9ec3e8ea044929ceb059df59f
#
_cell.length_a   1.000
_cell.length_b   1.000
_cell.length_c   1.000
_cell.angle_alpha   90.00
_cell.angle_beta   90.00
_cell.angle_gamma   90.00
#
_symmetry.space_group_name_H-M   'P 1'
#
loop_
_entity.id
_entity.type
_entity.pdbx_description
1 polymer ?
#
loop_
_entity_poly.entity_id
_entity_poly.type
_entity_poly.pdbx_seq_one_letter_code
_entity_poly.pdbx_strand_id
1 'polypeptide(L)'
;MALNTHRVSFSFSMVGPSSLRRTSSASHFASQPFGLPFSSSSPVKLPSQFVSRNSNCRPIKCSVSEATEPKTEKKKQQERRRDIRNIAIVAHVDHGKTTLVDAMLKQTKVFRDNQFIQERIMDSNDLERERGITILSKNTSVTFKDTKINIIDTPGHSDFGGEVERILNMVEGILLVVDSVEGPMPQTRFVLKKALEFGHAVVVVVNKIDRPSARPDFVINSTFELFLELNASDEQCDFQTIYASGIKGQAGLSPENLAEDLGPLFEAIIRCIPGPHIDKDGALQMLATNIEYDEHKGRIAIGRLQAGVLERGMDVRVCTTEDSCRFGRISELFVYDKFSRVPADRVEAGDICAVCGIADIQGKYVTSRNLRDRLYRELERNLAMRVEDGETADTFIVSGRGTLHITILIENMRREGYEFMVGPPKVINKKAGDQLLEPYEIATVEVPEEHMGAVVELLGKRRGQMFDMEGVGSEGTTLLKYRIPTRGLLGLRNSILTASRGTAILNTLFDSYGPWAGDISTRDQGSLVAFEDGTSTSYALASSQERGQMFIRPGVDVYKGQIVGIHQRPGDLALNVCKKKAATNIRSNKEQTVILDTPMDYSLDDCIEYIQEDELVEVTPQSIRMCKNPKLAKKTR
;
A
#
# COMPACT_ATOMS: atom_id res chain seq x y z
N MET A 1 -14.99 -16.54 -1.65
CA MET A 1 -14.78 -15.91 -2.98
C MET A 1 -13.72 -14.85 -2.81
N ALA A 2 -12.51 -15.09 -3.30
CA ALA A 2 -11.46 -14.08 -3.28
C ALA A 2 -11.84 -12.99 -4.29
N LEU A 3 -12.24 -11.83 -3.80
CA LEU A 3 -12.46 -10.65 -4.62
C LEU A 3 -11.11 -10.24 -5.22
N ASN A 4 -11.01 -10.29 -6.56
CA ASN A 4 -9.87 -9.77 -7.31
C ASN A 4 -9.75 -8.26 -7.04
N THR A 5 -8.93 -7.89 -6.04
CA THR A 5 -8.79 -6.52 -5.53
C THR A 5 -7.63 -5.76 -6.19
N HIS A 6 -6.90 -6.40 -7.11
CA HIS A 6 -5.80 -5.77 -7.83
C HIS A 6 -6.33 -4.83 -8.90
N ARG A 7 -5.86 -3.57 -8.92
CA ARG A 7 -6.34 -2.54 -9.85
C ARG A 7 -5.26 -2.01 -10.78
N VAL A 8 -4.01 -2.03 -10.36
CA VAL A 8 -2.88 -1.48 -11.10
C VAL A 8 -1.77 -2.50 -11.19
N SER A 9 -1.14 -2.61 -12.37
CA SER A 9 0.03 -3.46 -12.62
C SER A 9 1.17 -2.65 -13.20
N PHE A 10 2.39 -3.05 -12.85
CA PHE A 10 3.64 -2.47 -13.34
C PHE A 10 4.51 -3.57 -13.93
N SER A 11 5.32 -3.23 -14.93
CA SER A 11 6.35 -4.12 -15.46
C SER A 11 7.71 -3.75 -14.87
N PHE A 12 8.42 -4.77 -14.37
CA PHE A 12 9.77 -4.66 -13.85
C PHE A 12 10.73 -5.41 -14.77
N SER A 13 11.86 -4.83 -15.09
CA SER A 13 12.91 -5.50 -15.86
C SER A 13 14.30 -5.14 -15.33
N MET A 14 15.26 -6.06 -15.48
CA MET A 14 16.65 -5.80 -15.10
C MET A 14 17.28 -4.72 -15.99
N VAL A 15 18.14 -3.89 -15.39
CA VAL A 15 19.01 -2.98 -16.14
C VAL A 15 20.05 -3.83 -16.87
N GLY A 16 20.00 -3.84 -18.20
CA GLY A 16 20.98 -4.56 -19.02
C GLY A 16 22.39 -3.91 -18.90
N PRO A 17 23.48 -4.69 -19.02
CA PRO A 17 24.85 -4.19 -18.80
C PRO A 17 25.40 -3.22 -19.86
N SER A 18 24.56 -2.53 -20.61
CA SER A 18 24.98 -1.73 -21.78
C SER A 18 25.38 -0.27 -21.49
N SER A 19 25.31 0.20 -20.23
CA SER A 19 25.57 1.62 -19.94
C SER A 19 26.81 1.94 -19.08
N LEU A 20 27.66 0.95 -18.74
CA LEU A 20 28.92 1.20 -18.01
C LEU A 20 30.12 0.68 -18.79
N ARG A 21 30.56 1.44 -19.83
CA ARG A 21 31.92 1.30 -20.34
C ARG A 21 32.89 1.93 -19.35
N ARG A 22 33.45 1.12 -18.45
CA ARG A 22 34.73 1.44 -17.82
C ARG A 22 35.83 1.20 -18.85
N THR A 23 36.55 2.25 -19.17
CA THR A 23 37.83 2.19 -19.86
C THR A 23 38.84 1.48 -18.98
N SER A 24 39.28 0.31 -19.38
CA SER A 24 40.57 -0.25 -18.99
C SER A 24 41.10 -1.12 -20.13
N SER A 25 42.31 -0.77 -20.51
CA SER A 25 43.12 -1.26 -21.61
C SER A 25 43.41 -2.76 -21.63
N ALA A 26 43.32 -3.30 -22.84
CA ALA A 26 44.10 -4.35 -23.51
C ALA A 26 44.87 -5.44 -22.73
N SER A 27 44.57 -6.68 -23.06
CA SER A 27 45.61 -7.59 -23.58
C SER A 27 44.98 -8.77 -24.33
N HIS A 28 45.53 -9.04 -25.49
CA HIS A 28 45.25 -10.16 -26.40
C HIS A 28 45.38 -11.54 -25.75
N PHE A 29 44.50 -12.46 -26.12
CA PHE A 29 44.92 -13.80 -26.56
C PHE A 29 43.86 -14.43 -27.46
N ALA A 30 44.28 -14.84 -28.62
CA ALA A 30 43.53 -15.55 -29.64
C ALA A 30 43.61 -17.06 -29.41
N SER A 31 42.56 -17.80 -29.73
CA SER A 31 42.65 -19.07 -30.44
C SER A 31 41.27 -19.60 -30.85
N GLN A 32 41.28 -20.16 -32.03
CA GLN A 32 40.20 -20.54 -32.95
C GLN A 32 39.59 -21.94 -32.62
N PRO A 33 38.73 -22.47 -33.51
CA PRO A 33 37.47 -23.12 -33.19
C PRO A 33 37.47 -24.62 -33.49
N PHE A 34 36.49 -25.36 -32.97
CA PHE A 34 36.17 -26.68 -33.50
C PHE A 34 34.66 -26.88 -33.67
N GLY A 35 34.41 -27.52 -34.80
CA GLY A 35 33.20 -27.67 -35.52
C GLY A 35 32.23 -28.75 -35.07
N LEU A 36 31.10 -28.68 -35.72
CA LEU A 36 29.91 -29.53 -35.78
C LEU A 36 30.21 -31.07 -35.98
N PRO A 37 29.24 -32.00 -35.90
CA PRO A 37 28.04 -31.97 -36.69
C PRO A 37 26.72 -32.55 -36.07
N PHE A 38 25.68 -32.30 -36.84
CA PHE A 38 24.34 -32.88 -36.87
C PHE A 38 24.21 -34.41 -36.68
N SER A 39 23.07 -34.84 -36.04
CA SER A 39 22.32 -35.97 -36.56
C SER A 39 20.84 -35.91 -36.13
N SER A 40 20.03 -36.11 -37.15
CA SER A 40 18.59 -36.30 -37.20
C SER A 40 18.12 -37.66 -36.66
N SER A 41 16.93 -37.77 -36.10
CA SER A 41 15.92 -38.78 -36.49
C SER A 41 14.69 -38.78 -35.55
N SER A 42 13.59 -38.47 -36.06
CA SER A 42 12.25 -39.08 -36.27
C SER A 42 11.54 -39.84 -35.13
N PRO A 43 10.23 -39.94 -35.19
CA PRO A 43 9.31 -40.01 -34.04
C PRO A 43 8.87 -41.46 -33.74
N VAL A 44 8.48 -41.71 -32.49
CA VAL A 44 7.87 -42.97 -32.08
C VAL A 44 6.42 -42.79 -31.69
N LYS A 45 5.60 -43.65 -32.28
CA LYS A 45 4.16 -43.80 -32.21
C LYS A 45 3.69 -44.29 -30.85
N LEU A 46 2.51 -43.86 -30.45
CA LEU A 46 1.62 -44.42 -29.45
C LEU A 46 1.10 -45.82 -29.88
N PRO A 47 0.75 -46.67 -28.94
CA PRO A 47 -0.36 -47.60 -29.16
C PRO A 47 -1.49 -47.42 -28.15
N SER A 48 -2.67 -47.28 -28.71
CA SER A 48 -3.99 -47.44 -28.09
C SER A 48 -4.24 -48.91 -27.69
N GLN A 49 -4.70 -49.13 -26.46
CA GLN A 49 -5.56 -50.32 -26.22
C GLN A 49 -6.67 -50.00 -25.23
N PHE A 50 -7.87 -50.08 -25.73
CA PHE A 50 -9.13 -50.22 -25.02
C PHE A 50 -9.17 -51.54 -24.27
N VAL A 51 -9.57 -51.52 -23.01
CA VAL A 51 -10.23 -52.66 -22.37
C VAL A 51 -11.37 -52.18 -21.51
N SER A 52 -12.58 -52.47 -22.00
CA SER A 52 -13.83 -52.39 -21.27
C SER A 52 -13.89 -53.49 -20.19
N ARG A 53 -14.29 -53.17 -18.97
CA ARG A 53 -14.90 -54.16 -18.08
C ARG A 53 -16.04 -53.54 -17.29
N ASN A 54 -17.21 -54.08 -17.54
CA ASN A 54 -18.45 -53.98 -16.77
C ASN A 54 -18.21 -54.36 -15.32
N SER A 55 -18.76 -53.66 -14.38
CA SER A 55 -19.23 -54.22 -13.13
C SER A 55 -20.39 -53.44 -12.54
N ASN A 56 -21.52 -54.03 -12.58
CA ASN A 56 -22.73 -53.95 -11.77
C ASN A 56 -22.76 -52.96 -10.60
N CYS A 57 -23.48 -51.87 -10.77
CA CYS A 57 -24.05 -51.14 -9.65
C CYS A 57 -25.44 -51.71 -9.32
N ARG A 58 -25.57 -52.26 -8.11
CA ARG A 58 -26.88 -52.60 -7.52
C ARG A 58 -27.54 -51.32 -7.01
N PRO A 59 -28.84 -51.13 -7.16
CA PRO A 59 -29.54 -49.98 -6.63
C PRO A 59 -29.68 -50.09 -5.10
N ILE A 60 -29.22 -49.05 -4.40
CA ILE A 60 -29.46 -48.90 -2.97
C ILE A 60 -30.93 -48.47 -2.81
N LYS A 61 -31.71 -49.32 -2.17
CA LYS A 61 -33.07 -48.99 -1.70
C LYS A 61 -32.97 -48.00 -0.57
N CYS A 62 -33.44 -46.77 -0.77
CA CYS A 62 -33.77 -45.85 0.31
C CYS A 62 -34.97 -46.41 1.10
N SER A 63 -34.74 -46.87 2.31
CA SER A 63 -35.75 -47.04 3.32
C SER A 63 -35.97 -45.69 4.00
N VAL A 64 -37.16 -45.17 3.87
CA VAL A 64 -37.67 -44.04 4.65
C VAL A 64 -37.76 -44.52 6.10
N SER A 65 -36.85 -44.10 6.94
CA SER A 65 -36.99 -44.19 8.38
C SER A 65 -37.54 -42.89 8.91
N GLU A 66 -38.50 -43.01 9.76
CA GLU A 66 -39.29 -41.99 10.46
C GLU A 66 -38.46 -40.83 10.97
N ALA A 67 -39.05 -39.65 10.81
CA ALA A 67 -38.53 -38.39 11.32
C ALA A 67 -38.28 -38.45 12.83
N THR A 68 -37.02 -38.59 13.21
CA THR A 68 -36.58 -38.30 14.55
C THR A 68 -36.48 -36.77 14.68
N GLU A 69 -37.16 -36.21 15.65
CA GLU A 69 -37.12 -34.79 16.02
C GLU A 69 -35.70 -34.29 16.04
N PRO A 70 -35.41 -33.07 15.55
CA PRO A 70 -34.08 -32.52 15.62
C PRO A 70 -33.68 -32.34 17.08
N LYS A 71 -32.72 -33.12 17.54
CA LYS A 71 -32.04 -32.86 18.80
C LYS A 71 -31.52 -31.43 18.71
N THR A 72 -32.10 -30.54 19.49
CA THR A 72 -31.62 -29.20 19.78
C THR A 72 -30.15 -29.34 20.21
N GLU A 73 -29.22 -29.11 19.29
CA GLU A 73 -27.84 -28.85 19.65
C GLU A 73 -27.85 -27.64 20.58
N LYS A 74 -27.58 -27.88 21.86
CA LYS A 74 -27.33 -26.83 22.82
C LYS A 74 -26.20 -26.00 22.21
N LYS A 75 -26.49 -24.77 21.74
CA LYS A 75 -25.48 -23.78 21.41
C LYS A 75 -24.56 -23.72 22.62
N LYS A 76 -23.32 -24.25 22.50
CA LYS A 76 -22.28 -24.06 23.50
C LYS A 76 -22.20 -22.57 23.73
N GLN A 77 -22.46 -22.11 24.93
CA GLN A 77 -22.23 -20.71 25.30
C GLN A 77 -20.74 -20.46 25.13
N GLN A 78 -20.39 -19.72 24.10
CA GLN A 78 -19.02 -19.28 23.86
C GLN A 78 -18.62 -18.37 25.02
N GLU A 79 -17.64 -18.78 25.80
CA GLU A 79 -17.11 -18.00 26.91
C GLU A 79 -16.31 -16.81 26.38
N ARG A 80 -16.49 -15.63 26.97
CA ARG A 80 -15.69 -14.44 26.63
C ARG A 80 -14.61 -14.22 27.69
N ARG A 81 -13.41 -13.96 27.24
CA ARG A 81 -12.29 -13.60 28.11
C ARG A 81 -12.47 -12.16 28.63
N ARG A 82 -12.26 -11.95 29.93
CA ARG A 82 -12.47 -10.63 30.56
C ARG A 82 -11.18 -9.86 30.79
N ASP A 83 -10.05 -10.54 30.78
CA ASP A 83 -8.71 -10.03 31.08
C ASP A 83 -7.98 -9.49 29.83
N ILE A 84 -8.55 -9.64 28.64
CA ILE A 84 -7.95 -9.19 27.39
C ILE A 84 -8.96 -8.35 26.58
N ARG A 85 -8.44 -7.32 25.89
CA ARG A 85 -9.12 -6.57 24.83
C ARG A 85 -8.22 -6.49 23.61
N ASN A 86 -8.74 -6.84 22.44
CA ASN A 86 -8.05 -6.69 21.17
C ASN A 86 -8.71 -5.56 20.39
N ILE A 87 -7.97 -4.50 20.11
CA ILE A 87 -8.48 -3.31 19.45
C ILE A 87 -7.61 -2.94 18.23
N ALA A 88 -8.24 -2.43 17.20
CA ALA A 88 -7.55 -1.79 16.10
C ALA A 88 -7.77 -0.27 16.16
N ILE A 89 -6.72 0.51 15.88
CA ILE A 89 -6.84 1.97 15.81
C ILE A 89 -6.93 2.37 14.36
N VAL A 90 -8.01 3.04 14.01
CA VAL A 90 -8.36 3.49 12.67
C VAL A 90 -8.44 5.01 12.65
N ALA A 91 -7.73 5.62 11.72
CA ALA A 91 -7.77 7.07 11.53
C ALA A 91 -7.44 7.41 10.08
N HIS A 92 -7.85 8.59 9.64
CA HIS A 92 -7.29 9.20 8.43
C HIS A 92 -5.82 9.62 8.66
N VAL A 93 -5.08 9.82 7.58
CA VAL A 93 -3.73 10.40 7.64
C VAL A 93 -3.81 11.75 8.36
N ASP A 94 -2.85 12.05 9.21
CA ASP A 94 -2.75 13.27 10.01
C ASP A 94 -3.84 13.51 11.08
N HIS A 95 -4.82 12.64 11.29
CA HIS A 95 -5.79 12.74 12.41
C HIS A 95 -5.16 12.50 13.80
N GLY A 96 -3.86 12.19 13.85
CA GLY A 96 -3.09 12.06 15.09
C GLY A 96 -3.15 10.67 15.72
N LYS A 97 -3.36 9.62 14.93
CA LYS A 97 -3.36 8.21 15.35
C LYS A 97 -2.06 7.86 16.10
N THR A 98 -0.90 8.04 15.45
CA THR A 98 0.41 7.71 16.04
C THR A 98 0.68 8.50 17.32
N THR A 99 0.32 9.78 17.35
CA THR A 99 0.46 10.63 18.55
C THR A 99 -0.39 10.15 19.71
N LEU A 100 -1.63 9.71 19.43
CA LEU A 100 -2.53 9.17 20.47
C LEU A 100 -1.98 7.84 21.01
N VAL A 101 -1.52 6.93 20.15
CA VAL A 101 -0.89 5.66 20.56
C VAL A 101 0.36 5.91 21.39
N ASP A 102 1.21 6.82 20.99
CA ASP A 102 2.41 7.21 21.75
C ASP A 102 2.04 7.74 23.14
N ALA A 103 0.97 8.54 23.25
CA ALA A 103 0.49 9.03 24.54
C ALA A 103 -0.05 7.89 25.42
N MET A 104 -0.83 6.94 24.85
CA MET A 104 -1.31 5.74 25.56
C MET A 104 -0.15 4.92 26.13
N LEU A 105 0.91 4.75 25.36
CA LEU A 105 2.10 4.00 25.74
C LEU A 105 2.93 4.72 26.81
N LYS A 106 3.07 6.04 26.72
CA LYS A 106 3.76 6.85 27.72
C LYS A 106 3.10 6.75 29.09
N GLN A 107 1.78 6.85 29.15
CA GLN A 107 1.04 6.84 30.42
C GLN A 107 0.97 5.47 31.09
N THR A 108 1.07 4.39 30.35
CA THR A 108 1.12 3.04 30.93
C THR A 108 2.51 2.65 31.45
N LYS A 109 3.42 3.64 31.66
CA LYS A 109 4.78 3.46 32.18
C LYS A 109 5.60 2.41 31.42
N VAL A 110 5.42 2.39 30.11
CA VAL A 110 6.18 1.52 29.21
C VAL A 110 7.67 1.92 29.21
N PHE A 111 7.96 3.20 29.42
CA PHE A 111 9.30 3.77 29.44
C PHE A 111 9.80 4.07 30.86
N ARG A 112 11.11 4.00 31.05
CA ARG A 112 11.75 4.47 32.28
C ARG A 112 11.81 5.99 32.30
N ASP A 113 11.66 6.63 33.44
CA ASP A 113 11.58 8.09 33.61
C ASP A 113 12.77 8.88 33.03
N ASN A 114 13.92 8.24 32.78
CA ASN A 114 15.13 8.85 32.24
C ASN A 114 15.45 8.41 30.79
N GLN A 115 14.54 7.75 30.09
CA GLN A 115 14.77 7.32 28.73
C GLN A 115 14.38 8.43 27.74
N PHE A 116 15.32 8.87 26.91
CA PHE A 116 15.00 9.81 25.81
C PHE A 116 14.05 9.12 24.84
N ILE A 117 12.83 9.61 24.79
CA ILE A 117 11.78 9.04 23.94
C ILE A 117 11.77 9.80 22.63
N GLN A 118 12.12 9.12 21.56
CA GLN A 118 12.01 9.65 20.21
C GLN A 118 10.51 9.83 19.86
N GLU A 119 10.14 10.92 19.24
CA GLU A 119 8.78 11.12 18.75
C GLU A 119 8.45 10.07 17.66
N ARG A 120 7.18 9.68 17.56
CA ARG A 120 6.68 8.64 16.65
C ARG A 120 7.36 7.28 16.85
N ILE A 121 7.25 6.76 18.05
CA ILE A 121 7.86 5.48 18.45
C ILE A 121 7.36 4.33 17.59
N MET A 122 6.10 4.39 17.15
CA MET A 122 5.49 3.37 16.30
C MET A 122 6.01 3.38 14.86
N ASP A 123 6.51 4.51 14.36
CA ASP A 123 7.03 4.61 12.99
C ASP A 123 8.49 4.13 12.95
N SER A 124 8.70 2.81 12.95
CA SER A 124 10.03 2.19 12.95
C SER A 124 10.70 2.16 11.58
N ASN A 125 9.94 2.33 10.50
CA ASN A 125 10.45 2.33 9.14
C ASN A 125 10.78 3.78 8.72
N ASP A 126 11.96 3.99 8.12
CA ASP A 126 12.39 5.31 7.65
C ASP A 126 11.41 5.90 6.62
N LEU A 127 10.81 5.05 5.75
CA LEU A 127 9.79 5.47 4.80
C LEU A 127 8.50 5.97 5.47
N GLU A 128 8.08 5.36 6.57
CA GLU A 128 6.91 5.83 7.34
C GLU A 128 7.18 7.21 7.94
N ARG A 129 8.41 7.43 8.46
CA ARG A 129 8.82 8.73 9.02
C ARG A 129 8.92 9.81 7.96
N GLU A 130 9.50 9.49 6.80
CA GLU A 130 9.65 10.43 5.67
C GLU A 130 8.31 10.83 5.07
N ARG A 131 7.40 9.86 4.89
CA ARG A 131 6.09 10.09 4.28
C ARG A 131 5.00 10.50 5.27
N GLY A 132 5.24 10.35 6.58
CA GLY A 132 4.27 10.66 7.64
C GLY A 132 3.07 9.73 7.69
N ILE A 133 3.12 8.55 7.03
CA ILE A 133 2.02 7.59 6.96
C ILE A 133 2.41 6.24 7.54
N THR A 134 1.48 5.53 8.17
CA THR A 134 1.67 4.14 8.57
C THR A 134 1.53 3.23 7.35
N ILE A 135 2.56 2.45 7.06
CA ILE A 135 2.63 1.53 5.92
C ILE A 135 2.34 0.10 6.37
N LEU A 136 2.98 -0.34 7.47
CA LEU A 136 2.86 -1.68 8.02
C LEU A 136 2.08 -1.66 9.33
N SER A 137 1.22 -2.65 9.52
CA SER A 137 0.52 -2.86 10.79
C SER A 137 1.51 -3.25 11.89
N LYS A 138 1.35 -2.69 13.08
CA LYS A 138 2.17 -2.98 14.24
C LYS A 138 1.31 -3.40 15.41
N ASN A 139 1.79 -4.40 16.12
CA ASN A 139 1.13 -4.92 17.29
C ASN A 139 1.86 -4.44 18.56
N THR A 140 1.12 -3.85 19.46
CA THR A 140 1.59 -3.45 20.79
C THR A 140 0.61 -3.90 21.84
N SER A 141 1.02 -3.92 23.09
CA SER A 141 0.09 -4.16 24.19
C SER A 141 0.38 -3.25 25.37
N VAL A 142 -0.67 -2.88 26.06
CA VAL A 142 -0.61 -2.12 27.31
C VAL A 142 -1.46 -2.81 28.36
N THR A 143 -1.10 -2.65 29.63
CA THR A 143 -1.90 -3.17 30.75
C THR A 143 -2.48 -2.00 31.50
N PHE A 144 -3.80 -1.99 31.66
CA PHE A 144 -4.53 -1.01 32.45
C PHE A 144 -5.51 -1.72 33.40
N LYS A 145 -5.40 -1.49 34.70
CA LYS A 145 -6.25 -2.13 35.76
C LYS A 145 -6.39 -3.63 35.51
N ASP A 146 -5.45 -4.44 35.56
CA ASP A 146 -5.47 -5.91 35.36
C ASP A 146 -6.02 -6.41 34.01
N THR A 147 -6.29 -5.51 33.04
CA THR A 147 -6.71 -5.86 31.70
C THR A 147 -5.58 -5.59 30.73
N LYS A 148 -5.20 -6.61 29.97
CA LYS A 148 -4.27 -6.48 28.82
C LYS A 148 -5.05 -5.97 27.62
N ILE A 149 -4.60 -4.86 27.04
CA ILE A 149 -5.17 -4.27 25.82
C ILE A 149 -4.15 -4.43 24.71
N ASN A 150 -4.42 -5.32 23.78
CA ASN A 150 -3.65 -5.46 22.55
C ASN A 150 -4.12 -4.39 21.56
N ILE A 151 -3.19 -3.57 21.12
CA ILE A 151 -3.42 -2.45 20.21
C ILE A 151 -2.76 -2.76 18.88
N ILE A 152 -3.55 -2.80 17.81
CA ILE A 152 -3.06 -3.00 16.45
C ILE A 152 -3.17 -1.67 15.71
N ASP A 153 -2.04 -1.13 15.31
CA ASP A 153 -1.99 0.05 14.47
C ASP A 153 -2.29 -0.30 13.01
N THR A 154 -3.24 0.41 12.39
CA THR A 154 -3.69 0.13 11.02
C THR A 154 -3.17 1.17 10.04
N PRO A 155 -2.77 0.77 8.81
CA PRO A 155 -2.51 1.73 7.75
C PRO A 155 -3.75 2.58 7.45
N GLY A 156 -3.55 3.90 7.27
CA GLY A 156 -4.66 4.83 6.98
C GLY A 156 -5.03 4.92 5.50
N HIS A 157 -4.14 4.54 4.59
CA HIS A 157 -4.33 4.71 3.15
C HIS A 157 -5.14 3.56 2.51
N SER A 158 -6.03 3.89 1.56
CA SER A 158 -6.92 2.93 0.88
C SER A 158 -6.19 1.78 0.16
N ASP A 159 -4.95 2.01 -0.27
CA ASP A 159 -4.12 1.00 -0.96
C ASP A 159 -3.77 -0.18 -0.07
N PHE A 160 -3.77 0.01 1.26
CA PHE A 160 -3.49 -1.02 2.27
C PHE A 160 -4.76 -1.70 2.81
N GLY A 161 -5.91 -1.53 2.17
CA GLY A 161 -7.19 -2.10 2.63
C GLY A 161 -7.18 -3.62 2.85
N GLY A 162 -6.29 -4.39 2.19
CA GLY A 162 -6.12 -5.82 2.45
C GLY A 162 -5.48 -6.14 3.79
N GLU A 163 -4.58 -5.29 4.25
CA GLU A 163 -4.01 -5.39 5.60
C GLU A 163 -5.04 -5.04 6.66
N VAL A 164 -5.82 -4.00 6.41
CA VAL A 164 -6.91 -3.58 7.30
C VAL A 164 -7.92 -4.71 7.50
N GLU A 165 -8.39 -5.37 6.42
CA GLU A 165 -9.32 -6.51 6.53
C GLU A 165 -8.73 -7.67 7.36
N ARG A 166 -7.44 -7.94 7.22
CA ARG A 166 -6.77 -8.98 8.03
C ARG A 166 -6.68 -8.61 9.49
N ILE A 167 -6.38 -7.35 9.79
CA ILE A 167 -6.32 -6.83 11.15
C ILE A 167 -7.68 -6.91 11.83
N LEU A 168 -8.75 -6.51 11.12
CA LEU A 168 -10.11 -6.57 11.64
C LEU A 168 -10.52 -7.99 12.07
N ASN A 169 -9.98 -9.04 11.42
CA ASN A 169 -10.22 -10.42 11.85
C ASN A 169 -9.56 -10.81 13.19
N MET A 170 -8.63 -10.00 13.70
CA MET A 170 -7.94 -10.27 14.99
C MET A 170 -8.56 -9.56 16.18
N VAL A 171 -9.44 -8.59 15.96
CA VAL A 171 -9.93 -7.67 16.99
C VAL A 171 -11.43 -7.83 17.24
N GLU A 172 -11.91 -7.34 18.36
CA GLU A 172 -13.33 -7.27 18.73
C GLU A 172 -13.90 -5.88 18.65
N GLY A 173 -13.04 -4.86 18.53
CA GLY A 173 -13.50 -3.49 18.42
C GLY A 173 -12.45 -2.57 17.81
N ILE A 174 -12.91 -1.39 17.42
CA ILE A 174 -12.08 -0.36 16.83
C ILE A 174 -12.16 0.95 17.61
N LEU A 175 -11.03 1.66 17.65
CA LEU A 175 -10.97 3.07 18.01
C LEU A 175 -10.95 3.89 16.71
N LEU A 176 -12.04 4.59 16.44
CA LEU A 176 -12.14 5.49 15.31
C LEU A 176 -11.67 6.87 15.73
N VAL A 177 -10.46 7.26 15.31
CA VAL A 177 -9.88 8.58 15.64
C VAL A 177 -10.22 9.57 14.54
N VAL A 178 -10.91 10.63 14.91
CA VAL A 178 -11.36 11.69 13.99
C VAL A 178 -10.80 13.04 14.48
N ASP A 179 -10.32 13.86 13.54
CA ASP A 179 -9.87 15.22 13.85
C ASP A 179 -11.05 16.11 14.22
N SER A 180 -10.92 16.89 15.30
CA SER A 180 -11.97 17.79 15.78
C SER A 180 -12.30 18.96 14.85
N VAL A 181 -11.49 19.22 13.84
CA VAL A 181 -11.67 20.29 12.85
C VAL A 181 -12.21 19.73 11.53
N GLU A 182 -11.57 18.69 11.01
CA GLU A 182 -11.83 18.16 9.67
C GLU A 182 -13.04 17.19 9.65
N GLY A 183 -13.25 16.44 10.73
CA GLY A 183 -14.30 15.42 10.77
C GLY A 183 -13.93 14.11 10.07
N PRO A 184 -14.89 13.21 9.79
CA PRO A 184 -14.65 11.93 9.17
C PRO A 184 -14.33 12.09 7.67
N MET A 185 -13.17 11.57 7.25
CA MET A 185 -12.66 11.67 5.88
C MET A 185 -13.01 10.42 5.05
N PRO A 186 -13.03 10.48 3.70
CA PRO A 186 -13.47 9.39 2.84
C PRO A 186 -12.73 8.06 3.03
N GLN A 187 -11.45 8.09 3.38
CA GLN A 187 -10.67 6.86 3.62
C GLN A 187 -11.14 6.11 4.86
N THR A 188 -11.59 6.83 5.88
CA THR A 188 -12.18 6.28 7.10
C THR A 188 -13.44 5.45 6.79
N ARG A 189 -14.20 5.85 5.77
CA ARG A 189 -15.44 5.19 5.32
C ARG A 189 -15.23 3.72 4.96
N PHE A 190 -14.16 3.40 4.22
CA PHE A 190 -13.88 2.02 3.82
C PHE A 190 -13.61 1.12 5.04
N VAL A 191 -12.77 1.58 5.96
CA VAL A 191 -12.39 0.80 7.14
C VAL A 191 -13.57 0.65 8.08
N LEU A 192 -14.32 1.73 8.31
CA LEU A 192 -15.52 1.71 9.14
C LEU A 192 -16.57 0.77 8.57
N LYS A 193 -16.85 0.83 7.26
CA LYS A 193 -17.77 -0.11 6.60
C LYS A 193 -17.41 -1.56 6.88
N LYS A 194 -16.14 -1.91 6.73
CA LYS A 194 -15.67 -3.26 7.00
C LYS A 194 -15.82 -3.65 8.47
N ALA A 195 -15.51 -2.76 9.40
CA ALA A 195 -15.67 -3.01 10.81
C ALA A 195 -17.15 -3.24 11.21
N LEU A 196 -18.07 -2.45 10.62
CA LEU A 196 -19.51 -2.61 10.83
C LEU A 196 -20.04 -3.93 10.22
N GLU A 197 -19.55 -4.33 9.03
CA GLU A 197 -19.87 -5.62 8.41
C GLU A 197 -19.42 -6.82 9.28
N PHE A 198 -18.31 -6.70 10.02
CA PHE A 198 -17.84 -7.71 10.96
C PHE A 198 -18.56 -7.65 12.33
N GLY A 199 -19.37 -6.63 12.58
CA GLY A 199 -20.08 -6.44 13.85
C GLY A 199 -19.19 -6.02 15.01
N HIS A 200 -18.08 -5.31 14.72
CA HIS A 200 -17.18 -4.81 15.75
C HIS A 200 -17.78 -3.66 16.55
N ALA A 201 -17.45 -3.61 17.85
CA ALA A 201 -17.76 -2.46 18.67
C ALA A 201 -16.89 -1.26 18.27
N VAL A 202 -17.50 -0.07 18.20
CA VAL A 202 -16.80 1.15 17.80
C VAL A 202 -16.76 2.13 18.97
N VAL A 203 -15.59 2.68 19.25
CA VAL A 203 -15.42 3.84 20.16
C VAL A 203 -14.86 4.98 19.30
N VAL A 204 -15.59 6.09 19.25
CA VAL A 204 -15.20 7.28 18.50
C VAL A 204 -14.34 8.18 19.38
N VAL A 205 -13.16 8.56 18.90
CA VAL A 205 -12.24 9.46 19.59
C VAL A 205 -12.10 10.74 18.78
N VAL A 206 -12.68 11.83 19.26
CA VAL A 206 -12.54 13.18 18.69
C VAL A 206 -11.22 13.75 19.20
N ASN A 207 -10.20 13.70 18.37
CA ASN A 207 -8.83 14.10 18.70
C ASN A 207 -8.54 15.56 18.34
N LYS A 208 -7.44 16.09 18.88
CA LYS A 208 -6.99 17.49 18.70
C LYS A 208 -7.99 18.53 19.21
N ILE A 209 -8.71 18.20 20.28
CA ILE A 209 -9.69 19.11 20.89
C ILE A 209 -9.06 20.40 21.44
N ASP A 210 -7.74 20.41 21.59
CA ASP A 210 -6.95 21.56 22.03
C ASP A 210 -6.79 22.66 20.96
N ARG A 211 -7.20 22.41 19.71
CA ARG A 211 -7.15 23.41 18.64
C ARG A 211 -8.22 24.47 18.82
N PRO A 212 -7.91 25.77 18.59
CA PRO A 212 -8.91 26.86 18.70
C PRO A 212 -10.07 26.73 17.70
N SER A 213 -9.83 26.06 16.57
CA SER A 213 -10.82 25.79 15.51
C SER A 213 -11.61 24.51 15.69
N ALA A 214 -11.48 23.82 16.82
CA ALA A 214 -12.19 22.58 17.09
C ALA A 214 -13.71 22.75 17.05
N ARG A 215 -14.41 21.84 16.37
CA ARG A 215 -15.88 21.82 16.20
C ARG A 215 -16.43 20.44 16.57
N PRO A 216 -16.37 20.06 17.85
CA PRO A 216 -16.71 18.70 18.28
C PRO A 216 -18.11 18.26 17.91
N ASP A 217 -19.11 19.14 18.05
CA ASP A 217 -20.52 18.82 17.73
C ASP A 217 -20.72 18.54 16.25
N PHE A 218 -20.08 19.33 15.37
CA PHE A 218 -20.10 19.10 13.94
C PHE A 218 -19.49 17.73 13.59
N VAL A 219 -18.34 17.41 14.19
CA VAL A 219 -17.63 16.14 13.93
C VAL A 219 -18.45 14.93 14.37
N ILE A 220 -19.14 15.02 15.51
CA ILE A 220 -19.99 13.93 15.99
C ILE A 220 -21.18 13.74 15.05
N ASN A 221 -21.86 14.80 14.67
CA ASN A 221 -22.98 14.74 13.75
C ASN A 221 -22.57 14.15 12.39
N SER A 222 -21.46 14.63 11.81
CA SER A 222 -20.94 14.09 10.55
C SER A 222 -20.49 12.62 10.68
N THR A 223 -19.99 12.22 11.85
CA THR A 223 -19.64 10.82 12.10
C THR A 223 -20.91 9.96 12.22
N PHE A 224 -21.93 10.45 12.88
CA PHE A 224 -23.22 9.77 12.98
C PHE A 224 -23.90 9.63 11.62
N GLU A 225 -23.89 10.68 10.79
CA GLU A 225 -24.36 10.63 9.39
C GLU A 225 -23.61 9.57 8.59
N LEU A 226 -22.28 9.48 8.76
CA LEU A 226 -21.47 8.44 8.11
C LEU A 226 -21.91 7.03 8.52
N PHE A 227 -22.26 6.79 9.80
CA PHE A 227 -22.76 5.48 10.24
C PHE A 227 -24.10 5.15 9.58
N LEU A 228 -25.02 6.12 9.48
CA LEU A 228 -26.30 5.95 8.79
C LEU A 228 -26.11 5.63 7.30
N GLU A 229 -25.22 6.34 6.61
CA GLU A 229 -24.89 6.08 5.21
C GLU A 229 -24.32 4.67 4.97
N LEU A 230 -23.62 4.14 5.97
CA LEU A 230 -23.04 2.80 5.91
C LEU A 230 -24.04 1.70 6.32
N ASN A 231 -25.30 2.03 6.58
CA ASN A 231 -26.36 1.13 7.05
C ASN A 231 -25.98 0.43 8.38
N ALA A 232 -25.39 1.16 9.31
CA ALA A 232 -25.15 0.66 10.65
C ALA A 232 -26.45 0.36 11.39
N SER A 233 -26.44 -0.65 12.27
CA SER A 233 -27.59 -0.95 13.11
C SER A 233 -27.76 0.11 14.22
N ASP A 234 -28.96 0.19 14.81
CA ASP A 234 -29.25 1.12 15.89
C ASP A 234 -28.26 0.93 17.07
N GLU A 235 -27.88 -0.32 17.36
CA GLU A 235 -26.86 -0.63 18.39
C GLU A 235 -25.47 -0.12 18.03
N GLN A 236 -25.12 -0.10 16.75
CA GLN A 236 -23.84 0.42 16.26
C GLN A 236 -23.82 1.94 16.18
N CYS A 237 -24.99 2.56 15.99
CA CYS A 237 -25.13 4.01 16.01
C CYS A 237 -25.06 4.61 17.43
N ASP A 238 -25.27 3.80 18.48
CA ASP A 238 -25.10 4.20 19.88
C ASP A 238 -23.63 4.04 20.32
N PHE A 239 -22.72 4.65 19.59
CA PHE A 239 -21.30 4.58 19.86
C PHE A 239 -20.88 5.53 21.00
N GLN A 240 -19.92 5.08 21.82
CA GLN A 240 -19.30 5.92 22.84
C GLN A 240 -18.34 6.94 22.22
N THR A 241 -18.53 8.20 22.52
CA THR A 241 -17.59 9.28 22.13
C THR A 241 -16.65 9.64 23.27
N ILE A 242 -15.37 9.82 22.96
CA ILE A 242 -14.31 10.32 23.84
C ILE A 242 -13.64 11.50 23.18
N TYR A 243 -13.43 12.57 23.91
CA TYR A 243 -12.69 13.73 23.47
C TYR A 243 -11.25 13.62 23.93
N ALA A 244 -10.29 13.86 23.05
CA ALA A 244 -8.88 13.68 23.39
C ALA A 244 -7.97 14.77 22.79
N SER A 245 -6.87 15.01 23.47
CA SER A 245 -5.70 15.67 22.92
C SER A 245 -4.50 14.73 22.99
N GLY A 246 -4.19 14.08 21.88
CA GLY A 246 -3.06 13.13 21.80
C GLY A 246 -1.72 13.79 22.16
N ILE A 247 -1.53 15.07 21.83
CA ILE A 247 -0.30 15.81 22.13
C ILE A 247 -0.15 16.03 23.65
N LYS A 248 -1.25 16.43 24.32
CA LYS A 248 -1.25 16.67 25.78
C LYS A 248 -1.42 15.39 26.58
N GLY A 249 -1.84 14.28 25.95
CA GLY A 249 -2.12 13.02 26.63
C GLY A 249 -3.34 13.10 27.54
N GLN A 250 -4.35 13.86 27.18
CA GLN A 250 -5.57 14.11 27.95
C GLN A 250 -6.78 13.52 27.24
N ALA A 251 -7.74 13.00 27.99
CA ALA A 251 -9.02 12.54 27.45
C ALA A 251 -10.16 12.85 28.43
N GLY A 252 -11.41 12.92 27.90
CA GLY A 252 -12.59 13.16 28.70
C GLY A 252 -13.88 12.73 27.99
N LEU A 253 -14.98 12.69 28.76
CA LEU A 253 -16.32 12.42 28.23
C LEU A 253 -17.01 13.70 27.71
N SER A 254 -16.45 14.86 27.98
CA SER A 254 -16.93 16.17 27.52
C SER A 254 -15.76 17.01 27.02
N PRO A 255 -15.94 17.83 25.97
CA PRO A 255 -14.87 18.69 25.44
C PRO A 255 -14.39 19.73 26.46
N GLU A 256 -15.25 20.14 27.41
CA GLU A 256 -14.94 21.16 28.41
C GLU A 256 -14.23 20.61 29.64
N ASN A 257 -14.34 19.29 29.89
CA ASN A 257 -13.80 18.64 31.08
C ASN A 257 -12.94 17.43 30.73
N LEU A 258 -11.70 17.72 30.35
CA LEU A 258 -10.69 16.70 30.08
C LEU A 258 -9.97 16.32 31.39
N ALA A 259 -9.76 15.02 31.59
CA ALA A 259 -8.87 14.54 32.66
C ALA A 259 -7.41 14.87 32.33
N GLU A 260 -6.54 14.84 33.33
CA GLU A 260 -5.11 15.07 33.14
C GLU A 260 -4.40 13.90 32.43
N ASP A 261 -5.10 12.78 32.24
CA ASP A 261 -4.59 11.56 31.63
C ASP A 261 -5.57 10.96 30.61
N LEU A 262 -5.19 9.81 29.99
CA LEU A 262 -6.04 9.03 29.09
C LEU A 262 -6.89 7.98 29.81
N GLY A 263 -7.00 8.04 31.14
CA GLY A 263 -7.82 7.13 31.95
C GLY A 263 -9.23 6.93 31.41
N PRO A 264 -9.98 8.02 31.08
CA PRO A 264 -11.34 7.90 30.51
C PRO A 264 -11.37 7.11 29.19
N LEU A 265 -10.35 7.21 28.35
CA LEU A 265 -10.24 6.45 27.11
C LEU A 265 -10.04 4.96 27.40
N PHE A 266 -9.14 4.58 28.31
CA PHE A 266 -8.92 3.19 28.69
C PHE A 266 -10.17 2.58 29.32
N GLU A 267 -10.88 3.33 30.15
CA GLU A 267 -12.13 2.87 30.74
C GLU A 267 -13.23 2.64 29.70
N ALA A 268 -13.34 3.53 28.70
CA ALA A 268 -14.25 3.36 27.60
C ALA A 268 -13.92 2.10 26.78
N ILE A 269 -12.64 1.84 26.49
CA ILE A 269 -12.20 0.62 25.81
C ILE A 269 -12.63 -0.63 26.58
N ILE A 270 -12.38 -0.68 27.89
CA ILE A 270 -12.71 -1.85 28.71
C ILE A 270 -14.22 -2.06 28.81
N ARG A 271 -15.00 -0.98 28.87
CA ARG A 271 -16.46 -1.02 29.02
C ARG A 271 -17.18 -1.35 27.73
N CYS A 272 -16.80 -0.70 26.60
CA CYS A 272 -17.56 -0.76 25.37
C CYS A 272 -17.08 -1.89 24.44
N ILE A 273 -15.78 -2.21 24.47
CA ILE A 273 -15.25 -3.28 23.62
C ILE A 273 -15.30 -4.61 24.37
N PRO A 274 -15.99 -5.61 23.82
CA PRO A 274 -16.09 -6.92 24.48
C PRO A 274 -14.75 -7.65 24.46
N GLY A 275 -14.55 -8.55 25.43
CA GLY A 275 -13.43 -9.48 25.39
C GLY A 275 -13.58 -10.54 24.30
N PRO A 276 -12.47 -11.15 23.84
CA PRO A 276 -12.48 -12.14 22.78
C PRO A 276 -13.31 -13.38 23.12
N HIS A 277 -14.06 -13.89 22.13
CA HIS A 277 -14.67 -15.19 22.21
C HIS A 277 -13.61 -16.27 22.19
N ILE A 278 -13.72 -17.23 23.10
CA ILE A 278 -12.78 -18.34 23.23
C ILE A 278 -13.51 -19.68 23.31
N ASP A 279 -12.89 -20.72 22.79
CA ASP A 279 -13.22 -22.11 23.04
C ASP A 279 -11.99 -22.78 23.71
N LYS A 280 -11.99 -22.84 25.06
CA LYS A 280 -10.85 -23.38 25.81
C LYS A 280 -10.64 -24.87 25.59
N ASP A 281 -11.72 -25.60 25.36
CA ASP A 281 -11.72 -27.06 25.20
C ASP A 281 -11.68 -27.47 23.72
N GLY A 282 -11.69 -26.50 22.81
CA GLY A 282 -11.63 -26.72 21.37
C GLY A 282 -10.25 -27.17 20.89
N ALA A 283 -10.22 -27.81 19.74
CA ALA A 283 -8.96 -28.09 19.05
C ALA A 283 -8.22 -26.78 18.77
N LEU A 284 -6.88 -26.83 18.83
CA LEU A 284 -6.04 -25.68 18.56
C LEU A 284 -6.37 -25.04 17.20
N GLN A 285 -6.73 -23.74 17.23
CA GLN A 285 -6.99 -22.95 16.04
C GLN A 285 -6.36 -21.56 16.16
N MET A 286 -5.46 -21.24 15.26
CA MET A 286 -4.85 -19.93 15.12
C MET A 286 -5.00 -19.45 13.67
N LEU A 287 -5.53 -18.25 13.47
CA LEU A 287 -5.56 -17.59 12.19
C LEU A 287 -4.31 -16.72 12.04
N ALA A 288 -3.38 -17.12 11.18
CA ALA A 288 -2.22 -16.30 10.83
C ALA A 288 -2.67 -15.17 9.88
N THR A 289 -2.59 -13.94 10.31
CA THR A 289 -3.04 -12.76 9.59
C THR A 289 -1.91 -11.94 9.02
N ASN A 290 -0.74 -11.99 9.66
CA ASN A 290 0.46 -11.31 9.21
C ASN A 290 1.67 -12.26 9.27
N ILE A 291 2.62 -12.08 8.34
CA ILE A 291 3.86 -12.84 8.30
C ILE A 291 5.01 -11.83 8.24
N GLU A 292 5.91 -11.94 9.20
CA GLU A 292 7.16 -11.19 9.20
C GLU A 292 8.33 -12.13 8.92
N TYR A 293 9.45 -11.56 8.53
CA TYR A 293 10.68 -12.31 8.29
C TYR A 293 11.81 -11.72 9.12
N ASP A 294 12.47 -12.58 9.87
CA ASP A 294 13.67 -12.27 10.63
C ASP A 294 14.85 -13.06 10.04
N GLU A 295 16.02 -12.43 9.90
CA GLU A 295 17.19 -13.07 9.28
C GLU A 295 17.70 -14.31 10.05
N HIS A 296 17.49 -14.35 11.36
CA HIS A 296 17.95 -15.41 12.24
C HIS A 296 16.86 -16.45 12.55
N LYS A 297 15.60 -16.00 12.68
CA LYS A 297 14.47 -16.83 13.10
C LYS A 297 13.62 -17.32 11.94
N GLY A 298 13.85 -16.78 10.75
CA GLY A 298 13.07 -17.07 9.55
C GLY A 298 11.68 -16.43 9.58
N ARG A 299 10.67 -17.13 9.10
CA ARG A 299 9.29 -16.66 9.06
C ARG A 299 8.66 -16.65 10.45
N ILE A 300 7.98 -15.56 10.77
CA ILE A 300 7.24 -15.34 12.00
C ILE A 300 5.78 -15.14 11.62
N ALA A 301 4.94 -16.10 11.93
CA ALA A 301 3.50 -15.98 11.72
C ALA A 301 2.84 -15.30 12.92
N ILE A 302 2.12 -14.21 12.66
CA ILE A 302 1.41 -13.43 13.68
C ILE A 302 -0.07 -13.61 13.49
N GLY A 303 -0.79 -13.86 14.58
CA GLY A 303 -2.21 -14.05 14.53
C GLY A 303 -2.84 -14.19 15.89
N ARG A 304 -4.17 -14.31 15.89
CA ARG A 304 -4.96 -14.54 17.09
C ARG A 304 -5.22 -16.03 17.29
N LEU A 305 -5.04 -16.49 18.52
CA LEU A 305 -5.42 -17.83 18.93
C LEU A 305 -6.93 -17.86 19.23
N GLN A 306 -7.70 -18.59 18.43
CA GLN A 306 -9.17 -18.63 18.56
C GLN A 306 -9.64 -19.73 19.51
N ALA A 307 -8.96 -20.89 19.50
CA ALA A 307 -9.33 -22.03 20.34
C ALA A 307 -8.09 -22.78 20.80
N GLY A 308 -8.21 -23.44 21.94
CA GLY A 308 -7.17 -24.27 22.51
C GLY A 308 -6.02 -23.50 23.15
N VAL A 309 -4.91 -24.19 23.32
CA VAL A 309 -3.68 -23.67 23.93
C VAL A 309 -2.51 -23.98 23.01
N LEU A 310 -1.62 -23.02 22.88
CA LEU A 310 -0.42 -23.12 22.09
C LEU A 310 0.79 -23.16 23.00
N GLU A 311 1.67 -24.16 22.80
CA GLU A 311 2.89 -24.34 23.60
C GLU A 311 4.14 -24.39 22.73
N ARG A 312 5.25 -23.95 23.30
CA ARG A 312 6.56 -24.02 22.64
C ARG A 312 6.93 -25.48 22.42
N GLY A 313 7.42 -25.80 21.23
CA GLY A 313 7.82 -27.17 20.84
C GLY A 313 6.67 -28.06 20.37
N MET A 314 5.43 -27.55 20.32
CA MET A 314 4.26 -28.28 19.86
C MET A 314 4.31 -28.53 18.36
N ASP A 315 3.87 -29.72 17.94
CA ASP A 315 3.67 -30.05 16.53
C ASP A 315 2.28 -29.56 16.09
N VAL A 316 2.24 -28.78 15.00
CA VAL A 316 1.02 -28.16 14.50
C VAL A 316 0.78 -28.52 13.04
N ARG A 317 -0.48 -28.53 12.65
CA ARG A 317 -0.91 -28.70 11.27
C ARG A 317 -1.17 -27.33 10.66
N VAL A 318 -0.42 -26.97 9.63
CA VAL A 318 -0.57 -25.73 8.85
C VAL A 318 -1.46 -26.02 7.66
N CYS A 319 -2.62 -25.36 7.63
CA CYS A 319 -3.57 -25.48 6.52
C CYS A 319 -3.44 -24.26 5.61
N THR A 320 -3.33 -24.49 4.30
CA THR A 320 -3.33 -23.46 3.27
C THR A 320 -4.65 -23.45 2.52
N THR A 321 -4.90 -22.43 1.68
CA THR A 321 -6.13 -22.28 0.90
C THR A 321 -6.34 -23.35 -0.17
N GLU A 322 -5.31 -24.15 -0.48
CA GLU A 322 -5.32 -25.17 -1.52
C GLU A 322 -5.52 -26.60 -0.97
N ASP A 323 -6.24 -26.77 0.13
CA ASP A 323 -6.45 -28.06 0.82
C ASP A 323 -5.16 -28.83 1.15
N SER A 324 -4.00 -28.20 0.99
CA SER A 324 -2.73 -28.77 1.38
C SER A 324 -2.47 -28.53 2.86
N CYS A 325 -2.25 -29.60 3.60
CA CYS A 325 -1.88 -29.52 5.01
C CYS A 325 -0.43 -29.95 5.16
N ARG A 326 0.36 -29.12 5.83
CA ARG A 326 1.75 -29.43 6.19
C ARG A 326 1.89 -29.54 7.68
N PHE A 327 2.80 -30.36 8.16
CA PHE A 327 3.16 -30.41 9.58
C PHE A 327 4.34 -29.49 9.83
N GLY A 328 4.29 -28.73 10.91
CA GLY A 328 5.37 -27.86 11.36
C GLY A 328 5.51 -27.97 12.87
N ARG A 329 6.70 -27.71 13.38
CA ARG A 329 6.99 -27.66 14.81
C ARG A 329 7.28 -26.24 15.23
N ILE A 330 6.64 -25.78 16.29
CA ILE A 330 6.85 -24.45 16.85
C ILE A 330 8.20 -24.42 17.55
N SER A 331 9.18 -23.68 17.01
CA SER A 331 10.48 -23.52 17.64
C SER A 331 10.44 -22.48 18.75
N GLU A 332 9.80 -21.35 18.50
CA GLU A 332 9.65 -20.26 19.45
C GLU A 332 8.23 -19.68 19.41
N LEU A 333 7.75 -19.26 20.58
CA LEU A 333 6.45 -18.64 20.78
C LEU A 333 6.65 -17.30 21.48
N PHE A 334 5.97 -16.27 21.00
CA PHE A 334 6.05 -14.91 21.56
C PHE A 334 4.67 -14.34 21.79
N VAL A 335 4.57 -13.55 22.83
CA VAL A 335 3.44 -12.63 23.08
C VAL A 335 3.94 -11.19 22.98
N TYR A 336 3.02 -10.28 22.73
CA TYR A 336 3.34 -8.86 22.75
C TYR A 336 3.22 -8.33 24.19
N ASP A 337 4.30 -7.72 24.66
CA ASP A 337 4.33 -6.89 25.87
C ASP A 337 4.99 -5.57 25.52
N LYS A 338 4.21 -4.50 25.64
CA LYS A 338 4.63 -3.17 25.20
C LYS A 338 4.96 -3.18 23.69
N PHE A 339 6.18 -2.76 23.32
CA PHE A 339 6.67 -2.79 21.92
C PHE A 339 7.41 -4.07 21.55
N SER A 340 7.76 -4.89 22.54
CA SER A 340 8.62 -6.04 22.33
C SER A 340 7.84 -7.33 22.28
N ARG A 341 8.39 -8.30 21.54
CA ARG A 341 7.98 -9.68 21.59
C ARG A 341 8.71 -10.35 22.74
N VAL A 342 7.95 -10.80 23.70
CA VAL A 342 8.48 -11.52 24.86
C VAL A 342 8.28 -13.02 24.64
N PRO A 343 9.32 -13.85 24.82
CA PRO A 343 9.18 -15.30 24.73
C PRO A 343 8.14 -15.79 25.75
N ALA A 344 7.27 -16.68 25.29
CA ALA A 344 6.26 -17.33 26.12
C ALA A 344 6.35 -18.84 25.92
N ASP A 345 6.20 -19.59 26.99
CA ASP A 345 6.16 -21.04 26.90
C ASP A 345 4.76 -21.54 26.54
N ARG A 346 3.73 -20.77 26.89
CA ARG A 346 2.32 -21.10 26.69
C ARG A 346 1.47 -19.86 26.40
N VAL A 347 0.56 -19.98 25.43
CA VAL A 347 -0.43 -18.94 25.09
C VAL A 347 -1.82 -19.57 25.02
N GLU A 348 -2.81 -18.92 25.61
CA GLU A 348 -4.20 -19.38 25.64
C GLU A 348 -5.08 -18.64 24.63
N ALA A 349 -6.19 -19.27 24.25
CA ALA A 349 -7.16 -18.67 23.32
C ALA A 349 -7.55 -17.24 23.71
N GLY A 350 -7.71 -16.38 22.71
CA GLY A 350 -8.07 -14.97 22.83
C GLY A 350 -6.90 -14.00 22.74
N ASP A 351 -5.66 -14.43 22.94
CA ASP A 351 -4.49 -13.57 22.83
C ASP A 351 -3.90 -13.54 21.41
N ILE A 352 -3.13 -12.50 21.11
CA ILE A 352 -2.39 -12.34 19.87
C ILE A 352 -0.95 -12.80 20.13
N CYS A 353 -0.49 -13.72 19.31
CA CYS A 353 0.83 -14.30 19.44
C CYS A 353 1.59 -14.34 18.12
N ALA A 354 2.91 -14.50 18.23
CA ALA A 354 3.81 -14.68 17.10
C ALA A 354 4.54 -16.02 17.23
N VAL A 355 4.56 -16.79 16.16
CA VAL A 355 5.05 -18.17 16.11
C VAL A 355 6.17 -18.32 15.10
N CYS A 356 7.29 -18.95 15.50
CA CYS A 356 8.42 -19.29 14.67
C CYS A 356 8.57 -20.80 14.49
N GLY A 357 9.34 -21.24 13.47
CA GLY A 357 9.70 -22.65 13.24
C GLY A 357 8.87 -23.33 12.16
N ILE A 358 7.95 -22.61 11.53
CA ILE A 358 7.26 -23.12 10.34
C ILE A 358 8.18 -22.88 9.15
N ALA A 359 8.95 -23.90 8.78
CA ALA A 359 9.99 -23.80 7.76
C ALA A 359 9.41 -23.61 6.36
N ASP A 360 9.96 -22.70 5.58
CA ASP A 360 10.50 -22.96 4.25
C ASP A 360 11.31 -21.78 3.68
N ILE A 361 12.48 -22.14 3.20
CA ILE A 361 13.28 -21.82 2.01
C ILE A 361 14.28 -20.68 2.12
N GLN A 362 15.53 -21.11 1.95
CA GLN A 362 16.74 -20.32 1.70
C GLN A 362 16.78 -19.82 0.24
N GLY A 363 17.35 -18.63 0.03
CA GLY A 363 17.83 -18.17 -1.27
C GLY A 363 18.75 -16.96 -1.16
N LYS A 364 19.98 -17.09 -1.62
CA LYS A 364 20.96 -16.00 -1.78
C LYS A 364 21.38 -15.86 -3.25
N TYR A 365 21.56 -14.58 -3.68
CA TYR A 365 22.39 -14.01 -4.76
C TYR A 365 21.73 -13.51 -6.07
N VAL A 366 22.26 -12.34 -6.53
CA VAL A 366 21.80 -11.38 -7.55
C VAL A 366 21.88 -11.90 -8.99
N THR A 367 20.72 -12.07 -9.60
CA THR A 367 20.42 -12.27 -11.03
C THR A 367 18.93 -11.95 -11.21
N SER A 368 18.33 -12.01 -12.41
CA SER A 368 16.87 -12.00 -12.62
C SER A 368 16.13 -12.94 -11.65
N ARG A 369 16.78 -14.03 -11.26
CA ARG A 369 16.34 -14.94 -10.21
C ARG A 369 16.20 -14.24 -8.86
N ASN A 370 17.07 -13.29 -8.51
CA ASN A 370 16.99 -12.59 -7.21
C ASN A 370 15.91 -11.52 -7.18
N LEU A 371 15.68 -10.82 -8.29
CA LEU A 371 14.55 -9.94 -8.43
C LEU A 371 13.25 -10.74 -8.25
N ARG A 372 13.18 -11.91 -8.89
CA ARG A 372 12.09 -12.86 -8.73
C ARG A 372 11.94 -13.30 -7.28
N ASP A 373 13.00 -13.81 -6.66
CA ASP A 373 12.99 -14.29 -5.28
C ASP A 373 12.62 -13.19 -4.28
N ARG A 374 13.04 -11.93 -4.54
CA ARG A 374 12.65 -10.78 -3.72
C ARG A 374 11.17 -10.44 -3.88
N LEU A 375 10.66 -10.42 -5.11
CA LEU A 375 9.25 -10.17 -5.39
C LEU A 375 8.35 -11.27 -4.81
N TYR A 376 8.75 -12.53 -4.91
CA TYR A 376 8.01 -13.65 -4.31
C TYR A 376 8.04 -13.62 -2.78
N ARG A 377 9.15 -13.21 -2.15
CA ARG A 377 9.19 -12.95 -0.70
C ARG A 377 8.24 -11.84 -0.28
N GLU A 378 8.06 -10.82 -1.11
CA GLU A 378 7.06 -9.79 -0.83
C GLU A 378 5.64 -10.34 -0.85
N LEU A 379 5.31 -11.25 -1.79
CA LEU A 379 4.00 -11.90 -1.83
C LEU A 379 3.68 -12.68 -0.56
N GLU A 380 4.68 -13.22 0.11
CA GLU A 380 4.48 -13.94 1.37
C GLU A 380 4.04 -13.00 2.48
N ARG A 381 4.57 -11.77 2.49
CA ARG A 381 4.23 -10.72 3.46
C ARG A 381 2.96 -9.98 3.06
N ASN A 382 2.76 -9.77 1.77
CA ASN A 382 1.74 -8.90 1.21
C ASN A 382 0.79 -9.65 0.28
N LEU A 383 -0.27 -10.21 0.84
CA LEU A 383 -1.30 -10.93 0.08
C LEU A 383 -2.13 -10.03 -0.85
N ALA A 384 -2.01 -8.70 -0.70
CA ALA A 384 -2.68 -7.74 -1.57
C ALA A 384 -1.91 -7.46 -2.87
N MET A 385 -0.76 -8.11 -3.07
CA MET A 385 0.02 -8.08 -4.29
C MET A 385 -0.10 -9.37 -5.09
N ARG A 386 0.20 -9.29 -6.38
CA ARG A 386 0.34 -10.42 -7.29
C ARG A 386 1.54 -10.18 -8.19
N VAL A 387 2.34 -11.20 -8.40
CA VAL A 387 3.48 -11.19 -9.31
C VAL A 387 3.28 -12.27 -10.35
N GLU A 388 3.43 -11.91 -11.61
CA GLU A 388 3.35 -12.80 -12.77
C GLU A 388 4.63 -12.66 -13.59
N ASP A 389 5.05 -13.72 -14.24
CA ASP A 389 6.15 -13.65 -15.21
C ASP A 389 5.67 -12.85 -16.44
N GLY A 390 6.50 -11.95 -16.93
CA GLY A 390 6.22 -11.14 -18.13
C GLY A 390 6.55 -11.86 -19.44
N GLU A 391 6.57 -11.11 -20.54
CA GLU A 391 6.83 -11.65 -21.89
C GLU A 391 8.26 -12.21 -22.03
N THR A 392 9.20 -11.76 -21.24
CA THR A 392 10.59 -12.24 -21.23
C THR A 392 10.96 -12.74 -19.84
N ALA A 393 11.94 -13.63 -19.76
CA ALA A 393 12.41 -14.23 -18.51
C ALA A 393 12.92 -13.20 -17.47
N ASP A 394 13.25 -11.99 -17.91
CA ASP A 394 13.78 -10.91 -17.07
C ASP A 394 12.70 -9.84 -16.75
N THR A 395 11.46 -10.08 -17.14
CA THR A 395 10.36 -9.13 -16.93
C THR A 395 9.32 -9.73 -16.00
N PHE A 396 8.88 -8.96 -15.02
CA PHE A 396 7.84 -9.35 -14.06
C PHE A 396 6.71 -8.33 -14.09
N ILE A 397 5.48 -8.80 -14.00
CA ILE A 397 4.29 -7.97 -13.87
C ILE A 397 3.86 -8.02 -12.40
N VAL A 398 3.96 -6.89 -11.74
CA VAL A 398 3.56 -6.74 -10.34
C VAL A 398 2.26 -5.97 -10.27
N SER A 399 1.27 -6.56 -9.66
CA SER A 399 -0.08 -6.00 -9.53
C SER A 399 -0.40 -5.69 -8.07
N GLY A 400 -1.02 -4.55 -7.83
CA GLY A 400 -1.40 -4.08 -6.49
C GLY A 400 -2.74 -3.34 -6.51
N ARG A 401 -3.15 -2.83 -5.37
CA ARG A 401 -4.41 -2.09 -5.21
C ARG A 401 -4.34 -0.67 -5.77
N GLY A 402 -3.19 -0.02 -5.65
CA GLY A 402 -2.95 1.34 -6.12
C GLY A 402 -1.48 1.62 -6.40
N THR A 403 -1.19 2.81 -6.91
CA THR A 403 0.16 3.24 -7.28
C THR A 403 1.07 3.34 -6.06
N LEU A 404 0.63 3.94 -4.96
CA LEU A 404 1.39 4.10 -3.73
C LEU A 404 1.90 2.77 -3.18
N HIS A 405 1.07 1.72 -3.20
CA HIS A 405 1.43 0.39 -2.73
C HIS A 405 2.64 -0.19 -3.49
N ILE A 406 2.64 -0.03 -4.82
CA ILE A 406 3.74 -0.50 -5.67
C ILE A 406 4.97 0.41 -5.54
N THR A 407 4.79 1.72 -5.43
CA THR A 407 5.90 2.67 -5.26
C THR A 407 6.68 2.42 -3.96
N ILE A 408 5.99 2.06 -2.88
CA ILE A 408 6.63 1.67 -1.62
C ILE A 408 7.49 0.41 -1.80
N LEU A 409 6.99 -0.60 -2.54
CA LEU A 409 7.80 -1.77 -2.87
C LEU A 409 9.05 -1.38 -3.67
N ILE A 410 8.92 -0.54 -4.69
CA ILE A 410 10.03 -0.05 -5.52
C ILE A 410 11.06 0.65 -4.65
N GLU A 411 10.63 1.53 -3.76
CA GLU A 411 11.53 2.28 -2.88
C GLU A 411 12.24 1.38 -1.86
N ASN A 412 11.54 0.39 -1.28
CA ASN A 412 12.15 -0.61 -0.41
C ASN A 412 13.24 -1.39 -1.15
N MET A 413 12.94 -1.88 -2.36
CA MET A 413 13.90 -2.60 -3.18
C MET A 413 15.11 -1.72 -3.58
N ARG A 414 14.87 -0.45 -3.89
CA ARG A 414 15.94 0.53 -4.15
C ARG A 414 16.89 0.66 -2.97
N ARG A 415 16.36 0.79 -1.75
CA ARG A 415 17.14 0.89 -0.49
C ARG A 415 17.86 -0.41 -0.15
N GLU A 416 17.31 -1.55 -0.53
CA GLU A 416 17.97 -2.86 -0.42
C GLU A 416 19.11 -3.06 -1.44
N GLY A 417 19.32 -2.12 -2.36
CA GLY A 417 20.42 -2.14 -3.33
C GLY A 417 20.08 -2.79 -4.67
N TYR A 418 18.80 -2.99 -4.99
CA TYR A 418 18.39 -3.51 -6.29
C TYR A 418 18.41 -2.44 -7.38
N GLU A 419 18.76 -2.84 -8.60
CA GLU A 419 18.74 -2.01 -9.80
C GLU A 419 17.79 -2.64 -10.82
N PHE A 420 16.79 -1.88 -11.27
CA PHE A 420 15.77 -2.37 -12.20
C PHE A 420 15.06 -1.21 -12.91
N MET A 421 14.36 -1.56 -13.99
CA MET A 421 13.51 -0.63 -14.72
C MET A 421 12.04 -0.89 -14.44
N VAL A 422 11.27 0.17 -14.35
CA VAL A 422 9.82 0.15 -14.09
C VAL A 422 9.10 0.75 -15.29
N GLY A 423 8.14 0.02 -15.83
CA GLY A 423 7.24 0.50 -16.88
C GLY A 423 6.05 1.29 -16.34
N PRO A 424 5.27 1.95 -17.19
CA PRO A 424 4.12 2.74 -16.78
C PRO A 424 3.04 1.88 -16.10
N PRO A 425 2.30 2.47 -15.16
CA PRO A 425 1.20 1.80 -14.49
C PRO A 425 0.07 1.47 -15.48
N LYS A 426 -0.44 0.24 -15.42
CA LYS A 426 -1.59 -0.21 -16.20
C LYS A 426 -2.74 -0.59 -15.29
N VAL A 427 -3.92 -0.06 -15.57
CA VAL A 427 -5.13 -0.41 -14.84
C VAL A 427 -5.63 -1.79 -15.30
N ILE A 428 -5.99 -2.64 -14.34
CA ILE A 428 -6.44 -4.00 -14.61
C ILE A 428 -7.94 -3.98 -14.88
N ASN A 429 -8.30 -4.35 -16.09
CA ASN A 429 -9.69 -4.47 -16.54
C ASN A 429 -10.22 -5.89 -16.34
N LYS A 430 -11.52 -6.03 -16.15
CA LYS A 430 -12.20 -7.32 -16.07
C LYS A 430 -12.96 -7.59 -17.36
N LYS A 431 -12.97 -8.84 -17.81
CA LYS A 431 -13.85 -9.29 -18.89
C LYS A 431 -15.10 -9.93 -18.30
N ALA A 432 -16.26 -9.43 -18.68
CA ALA A 432 -17.56 -10.02 -18.35
C ALA A 432 -18.25 -10.38 -19.68
N GLY A 433 -18.10 -11.66 -20.11
CA GLY A 433 -18.47 -12.07 -21.46
C GLY A 433 -17.62 -11.34 -22.50
N ASP A 434 -18.26 -10.70 -23.48
CA ASP A 434 -17.59 -9.92 -24.54
C ASP A 434 -17.33 -8.46 -24.15
N GLN A 435 -17.79 -8.01 -23.00
CA GLN A 435 -17.61 -6.63 -22.56
C GLN A 435 -16.35 -6.48 -21.68
N LEU A 436 -15.57 -5.45 -21.98
CA LEU A 436 -14.46 -5.01 -21.15
C LEU A 436 -14.99 -4.05 -20.09
N LEU A 437 -14.80 -4.41 -18.83
CA LEU A 437 -15.16 -3.58 -17.69
C LEU A 437 -13.91 -2.99 -17.07
N GLU A 438 -13.93 -1.67 -16.82
CA GLU A 438 -12.86 -0.97 -16.12
C GLU A 438 -13.30 -0.54 -14.71
N PRO A 439 -12.36 -0.41 -13.76
CA PRO A 439 -12.67 0.05 -12.41
C PRO A 439 -12.97 1.55 -12.40
N TYR A 440 -13.99 1.93 -11.63
CA TYR A 440 -14.38 3.31 -11.36
C TYR A 440 -14.15 3.65 -9.90
N GLU A 441 -13.77 4.90 -9.66
CA GLU A 441 -13.60 5.46 -8.32
C GLU A 441 -14.49 6.68 -8.14
N ILE A 442 -14.92 6.90 -6.90
CA ILE A 442 -15.52 8.15 -6.47
C ILE A 442 -14.37 9.05 -6.06
N ALA A 443 -14.16 10.12 -6.81
CA ALA A 443 -13.20 11.16 -6.50
C ALA A 443 -13.94 12.32 -5.80
N THR A 444 -13.51 12.62 -4.59
CA THR A 444 -13.99 13.75 -3.80
C THR A 444 -12.91 14.82 -3.81
N VAL A 445 -13.21 15.97 -4.38
CA VAL A 445 -12.27 17.09 -4.52
C VAL A 445 -12.79 18.27 -3.74
N GLU A 446 -12.03 18.71 -2.76
CA GLU A 446 -12.27 19.94 -2.02
C GLU A 446 -11.41 21.04 -2.64
N VAL A 447 -12.05 22.13 -3.09
CA VAL A 447 -11.37 23.18 -3.84
C VAL A 447 -12.01 24.55 -3.56
N PRO A 448 -11.20 25.63 -3.42
CA PRO A 448 -11.71 27.00 -3.38
C PRO A 448 -12.46 27.36 -4.66
N GLU A 449 -13.53 28.14 -4.54
CA GLU A 449 -14.38 28.57 -5.68
C GLU A 449 -13.59 29.20 -6.83
N GLU A 450 -12.52 29.96 -6.52
CA GLU A 450 -11.67 30.62 -7.53
C GLU A 450 -10.93 29.62 -8.45
N HIS A 451 -10.69 28.40 -8.01
CA HIS A 451 -9.98 27.35 -8.78
C HIS A 451 -10.92 26.25 -9.28
N MET A 452 -12.21 26.27 -8.89
CA MET A 452 -13.18 25.23 -9.23
C MET A 452 -13.29 24.99 -10.75
N GLY A 453 -13.34 26.06 -11.56
CA GLY A 453 -13.48 25.93 -13.03
C GLY A 453 -12.36 25.14 -13.67
N ALA A 454 -11.10 25.38 -13.26
CA ALA A 454 -9.94 24.66 -13.79
C ALA A 454 -9.94 23.18 -13.38
N VAL A 455 -10.35 22.88 -12.15
CA VAL A 455 -10.44 21.50 -11.65
C VAL A 455 -11.57 20.73 -12.33
N VAL A 456 -12.74 21.34 -12.54
CA VAL A 456 -13.87 20.74 -13.28
C VAL A 456 -13.47 20.41 -14.72
N GLU A 457 -12.74 21.31 -15.40
CA GLU A 457 -12.23 21.07 -16.74
C GLU A 457 -11.28 19.87 -16.79
N LEU A 458 -10.34 19.78 -15.84
CA LEU A 458 -9.39 18.67 -15.74
C LEU A 458 -10.10 17.33 -15.51
N LEU A 459 -11.07 17.27 -14.58
CA LEU A 459 -11.85 16.08 -14.30
C LEU A 459 -12.70 15.66 -15.51
N GLY A 460 -13.28 16.63 -16.23
CA GLY A 460 -14.04 16.38 -17.47
C GLY A 460 -13.17 15.80 -18.59
N LYS A 461 -11.95 16.31 -18.80
CA LYS A 461 -10.98 15.76 -19.76
C LYS A 461 -10.60 14.30 -19.45
N ARG A 462 -10.62 13.91 -18.17
CA ARG A 462 -10.35 12.56 -17.68
C ARG A 462 -11.59 11.67 -17.62
N ARG A 463 -12.69 12.04 -18.29
CA ARG A 463 -13.97 11.30 -18.32
C ARG A 463 -14.65 11.17 -16.94
N GLY A 464 -14.37 12.08 -16.01
CA GLY A 464 -15.10 12.19 -14.75
C GLY A 464 -16.54 12.66 -14.98
N GLN A 465 -17.47 12.01 -14.30
CA GLN A 465 -18.90 12.36 -14.27
C GLN A 465 -19.22 12.94 -12.89
N MET A 466 -19.54 14.22 -12.83
CA MET A 466 -19.96 14.85 -11.59
C MET A 466 -21.38 14.39 -11.25
N PHE A 467 -21.60 13.97 -10.02
CA PHE A 467 -22.90 13.57 -9.53
C PHE A 467 -23.37 14.38 -8.31
N ASP A 468 -22.43 15.08 -7.65
CA ASP A 468 -22.74 15.88 -6.47
C ASP A 468 -21.79 17.06 -6.33
N MET A 469 -22.27 18.18 -5.76
CA MET A 469 -21.51 19.39 -5.49
C MET A 469 -22.11 20.10 -4.28
N GLU A 470 -21.32 20.27 -3.24
CA GLU A 470 -21.72 20.89 -1.98
C GLU A 470 -20.78 22.04 -1.60
N GLY A 471 -21.33 23.16 -1.16
CA GLY A 471 -20.54 24.24 -0.55
C GLY A 471 -20.17 23.87 0.89
N VAL A 472 -18.89 23.92 1.24
CA VAL A 472 -18.42 23.56 2.57
C VAL A 472 -17.97 24.81 3.32
N GLY A 473 -18.65 25.12 4.42
CA GLY A 473 -18.27 26.21 5.34
C GLY A 473 -18.54 27.60 4.83
N SER A 474 -18.06 28.59 5.60
CA SER A 474 -18.22 30.01 5.33
C SER A 474 -17.10 30.61 4.46
N GLU A 475 -16.13 29.84 4.03
CA GLU A 475 -14.88 30.32 3.41
C GLU A 475 -14.82 30.13 1.88
N GLY A 476 -15.97 29.88 1.20
CA GLY A 476 -15.98 29.75 -0.27
C GLY A 476 -15.24 28.52 -0.77
N THR A 477 -15.28 27.41 -0.02
CA THR A 477 -14.74 26.11 -0.45
C THR A 477 -15.88 25.23 -0.94
N THR A 478 -15.68 24.53 -2.06
CA THR A 478 -16.67 23.63 -2.67
C THR A 478 -16.14 22.20 -2.68
N LEU A 479 -16.99 21.27 -2.28
CA LEU A 479 -16.76 19.84 -2.36
C LEU A 479 -17.40 19.30 -3.65
N LEU A 480 -16.58 18.73 -4.52
CA LEU A 480 -16.99 18.15 -5.79
C LEU A 480 -16.89 16.62 -5.70
N LYS A 481 -17.99 15.92 -6.04
CA LYS A 481 -17.99 14.44 -6.09
C LYS A 481 -18.13 13.96 -7.53
N TYR A 482 -17.16 13.19 -7.96
CA TYR A 482 -17.07 12.65 -9.32
C TYR A 482 -16.97 11.13 -9.31
N ARG A 483 -17.65 10.49 -10.25
CA ARG A 483 -17.38 9.11 -10.62
C ARG A 483 -16.46 9.10 -11.84
N ILE A 484 -15.24 8.57 -11.67
CA ILE A 484 -14.17 8.65 -12.67
C ILE A 484 -13.52 7.27 -12.86
N PRO A 485 -13.15 6.85 -14.10
CA PRO A 485 -12.39 5.62 -14.29
C PRO A 485 -10.99 5.74 -13.67
N THR A 486 -10.53 4.67 -13.00
CA THR A 486 -9.22 4.66 -12.29
C THR A 486 -8.06 5.11 -13.17
N ARG A 487 -8.06 4.77 -14.47
CA ARG A 487 -7.02 5.24 -15.41
C ARG A 487 -7.05 6.75 -15.64
N GLY A 488 -8.19 7.40 -15.42
CA GLY A 488 -8.30 8.86 -15.47
C GLY A 488 -7.66 9.56 -14.27
N LEU A 489 -7.46 8.85 -13.17
CA LEU A 489 -6.82 9.37 -11.96
C LEU A 489 -5.29 9.34 -12.03
N LEU A 490 -4.71 8.53 -12.94
CA LEU A 490 -3.25 8.46 -13.10
C LEU A 490 -2.69 9.83 -13.52
N GLY A 491 -1.78 10.40 -12.71
CA GLY A 491 -1.19 11.71 -12.90
C GLY A 491 -2.15 12.91 -12.71
N LEU A 492 -3.40 12.67 -12.31
CA LEU A 492 -4.39 13.74 -12.11
C LEU A 492 -4.12 14.57 -10.86
N ARG A 493 -3.61 13.95 -9.79
CA ARG A 493 -3.36 14.62 -8.50
C ARG A 493 -2.44 15.83 -8.68
N ASN A 494 -1.31 15.65 -9.35
CA ASN A 494 -0.35 16.71 -9.61
C ASN A 494 -0.94 17.82 -10.50
N SER A 495 -1.76 17.45 -11.49
CA SER A 495 -2.46 18.40 -12.34
C SER A 495 -3.46 19.27 -11.55
N ILE A 496 -4.23 18.66 -10.64
CA ILE A 496 -5.18 19.36 -9.76
C ILE A 496 -4.43 20.29 -8.80
N LEU A 497 -3.36 19.82 -8.15
CA LEU A 497 -2.54 20.64 -7.25
C LEU A 497 -1.94 21.85 -7.98
N THR A 498 -1.44 21.65 -9.20
CA THR A 498 -0.93 22.76 -10.02
C THR A 498 -2.02 23.75 -10.38
N ALA A 499 -3.20 23.28 -10.81
CA ALA A 499 -4.34 24.12 -11.19
C ALA A 499 -4.92 24.91 -10.00
N SER A 500 -4.89 24.33 -8.81
CA SER A 500 -5.38 24.95 -7.58
C SER A 500 -4.28 25.65 -6.75
N ARG A 501 -3.07 25.77 -7.28
CA ARG A 501 -1.91 26.34 -6.56
C ARG A 501 -1.62 25.65 -5.22
N GLY A 502 -1.88 24.34 -5.15
CA GLY A 502 -1.66 23.52 -3.96
C GLY A 502 -2.80 23.53 -2.93
N THR A 503 -3.91 24.20 -3.19
CA THR A 503 -5.01 24.35 -2.22
C THR A 503 -6.06 23.23 -2.28
N ALA A 504 -6.18 22.51 -3.40
CA ALA A 504 -7.18 21.45 -3.53
C ALA A 504 -6.74 20.15 -2.84
N ILE A 505 -7.71 19.46 -2.26
CA ILE A 505 -7.55 18.13 -1.66
C ILE A 505 -8.30 17.12 -2.52
N LEU A 506 -7.61 16.08 -2.98
CA LEU A 506 -8.19 14.99 -3.75
C LEU A 506 -8.17 13.69 -2.94
N ASN A 507 -9.35 13.14 -2.71
CA ASN A 507 -9.55 11.81 -2.12
C ASN A 507 -10.25 10.90 -3.12
N THR A 508 -9.84 9.64 -3.20
CA THR A 508 -10.46 8.66 -4.10
C THR A 508 -10.83 7.39 -3.36
N LEU A 509 -11.96 6.82 -3.74
CA LEU A 509 -12.46 5.57 -3.19
C LEU A 509 -13.01 4.69 -4.32
N PHE A 510 -12.61 3.43 -4.34
CA PHE A 510 -13.15 2.47 -5.30
C PHE A 510 -14.67 2.33 -5.16
N ASP A 511 -15.38 2.45 -6.29
CA ASP A 511 -16.82 2.26 -6.37
C ASP A 511 -17.17 0.87 -6.95
N SER A 512 -16.98 0.71 -8.24
CA SER A 512 -17.45 -0.47 -8.96
C SER A 512 -16.70 -0.68 -10.26
N TYR A 513 -16.97 -1.79 -10.95
CA TYR A 513 -16.57 -2.00 -12.34
C TYR A 513 -17.67 -1.55 -13.27
N GLY A 514 -17.35 -0.71 -14.25
CA GLY A 514 -18.27 -0.18 -15.25
C GLY A 514 -17.76 -0.38 -16.68
N PRO A 515 -18.58 -0.01 -17.67
CA PRO A 515 -18.18 -0.12 -19.08
C PRO A 515 -17.00 0.81 -19.40
N TRP A 516 -16.25 0.49 -20.44
CA TRP A 516 -15.14 1.31 -20.93
C TRP A 516 -15.58 2.73 -21.30
N ALA A 517 -14.97 3.75 -20.70
CA ALA A 517 -15.33 5.17 -20.88
C ALA A 517 -14.78 5.82 -22.16
N GLY A 518 -14.06 5.08 -23.00
CA GLY A 518 -13.36 5.61 -24.18
C GLY A 518 -11.92 6.03 -23.86
N ASP A 519 -11.20 6.56 -24.85
CA ASP A 519 -9.81 6.95 -24.70
C ASP A 519 -9.66 8.18 -23.79
N ILE A 520 -8.61 8.17 -22.97
CA ILE A 520 -8.24 9.26 -22.06
C ILE A 520 -6.81 9.66 -22.38
N SER A 521 -6.59 10.94 -22.71
CA SER A 521 -5.24 11.51 -22.79
C SER A 521 -4.74 11.79 -21.40
N THR A 522 -3.61 11.19 -21.02
CA THR A 522 -2.97 11.40 -19.73
C THR A 522 -2.00 12.57 -19.74
N ARG A 523 -1.33 12.79 -20.86
CA ARG A 523 -0.34 13.85 -21.04
C ARG A 523 -0.38 14.36 -22.48
N ASP A 524 -0.56 15.66 -22.67
CA ASP A 524 -0.56 16.30 -23.97
C ASP A 524 0.85 16.76 -24.41
N GLN A 525 1.75 16.94 -23.46
CA GLN A 525 3.12 17.40 -23.67
C GLN A 525 4.07 16.24 -23.93
N GLY A 526 5.08 16.48 -24.79
CA GLY A 526 6.15 15.51 -25.06
C GLY A 526 7.27 15.54 -24.02
N SER A 527 8.29 14.70 -24.23
CA SER A 527 9.51 14.66 -23.42
C SER A 527 10.68 15.31 -24.15
N LEU A 528 11.55 16.01 -23.43
CA LEU A 528 12.87 16.41 -23.88
C LEU A 528 13.84 15.26 -23.64
N VAL A 529 14.47 14.76 -24.70
CA VAL A 529 15.29 13.54 -24.67
C VAL A 529 16.73 13.87 -25.02
N ALA A 530 17.69 13.36 -24.24
CA ALA A 530 19.11 13.53 -24.51
C ALA A 530 19.51 12.79 -25.81
N PHE A 531 20.18 13.52 -26.72
CA PHE A 531 20.61 13.00 -28.03
C PHE A 531 21.89 12.17 -27.93
N GLU A 532 22.81 12.51 -27.04
CA GLU A 532 24.11 11.86 -26.87
C GLU A 532 24.48 11.68 -25.41
N ASP A 533 25.49 10.84 -25.17
CA ASP A 533 26.07 10.62 -23.85
C ASP A 533 27.03 11.76 -23.52
N GLY A 534 27.07 12.21 -22.27
CA GLY A 534 28.02 13.20 -21.81
C GLY A 534 27.56 13.94 -20.56
N THR A 535 28.26 15.00 -20.21
CA THR A 535 27.95 15.84 -19.04
C THR A 535 27.20 17.09 -19.50
N SER A 536 26.08 17.39 -18.85
CA SER A 536 25.25 18.56 -19.14
C SER A 536 25.99 19.87 -18.89
N THR A 537 25.79 20.87 -19.75
CA THR A 537 26.44 22.17 -19.65
C THR A 537 25.43 23.29 -19.43
N SER A 538 25.79 24.33 -18.69
CA SER A 538 24.93 25.50 -18.48
C SER A 538 24.53 26.19 -19.80
N TYR A 539 25.43 26.20 -20.78
CA TYR A 539 25.18 26.78 -22.09
C TYR A 539 24.10 26.01 -22.87
N ALA A 540 24.17 24.67 -22.88
CA ALA A 540 23.17 23.84 -23.54
C ALA A 540 21.82 23.87 -22.83
N LEU A 541 21.82 23.84 -21.50
CA LEU A 541 20.59 23.92 -20.70
C LEU A 541 19.87 25.25 -20.90
N ALA A 542 20.58 26.39 -20.98
CA ALA A 542 19.96 27.70 -21.26
C ALA A 542 19.19 27.72 -22.58
N SER A 543 19.77 27.11 -23.64
CA SER A 543 19.07 27.01 -24.92
C SER A 543 17.93 25.99 -24.92
N SER A 544 17.97 25.03 -24.00
CA SER A 544 16.95 23.97 -23.86
C SER A 544 15.73 24.44 -23.07
N GLN A 545 15.90 25.35 -22.11
CA GLN A 545 14.82 25.95 -21.32
C GLN A 545 13.78 26.70 -22.16
N GLU A 546 14.17 27.28 -23.30
CA GLU A 546 13.24 27.91 -24.23
C GLU A 546 12.21 26.92 -24.80
N ARG A 547 12.47 25.62 -24.72
CA ARG A 547 11.64 24.53 -25.28
C ARG A 547 10.84 23.78 -24.24
N GLY A 548 11.16 23.95 -22.97
CA GLY A 548 10.47 23.30 -21.88
C GLY A 548 11.20 23.33 -20.54
N GLN A 549 10.63 22.70 -19.55
CA GLN A 549 11.19 22.63 -18.20
C GLN A 549 12.15 21.46 -18.07
N MET A 550 13.28 21.68 -17.36
CA MET A 550 14.33 20.68 -17.23
C MET A 550 14.25 19.94 -15.89
N PHE A 551 14.62 18.65 -15.89
CA PHE A 551 14.78 17.83 -14.67
C PHE A 551 16.22 17.81 -14.16
N ILE A 552 17.19 18.21 -14.98
CA ILE A 552 18.62 18.08 -14.69
C ILE A 552 19.29 19.44 -14.47
N ARG A 553 20.35 19.42 -13.66
CA ARG A 553 21.25 20.57 -13.40
C ARG A 553 22.50 20.51 -14.29
N PRO A 554 23.22 21.61 -14.43
CA PRO A 554 24.54 21.58 -15.07
C PRO A 554 25.50 20.64 -14.31
N GLY A 555 26.37 19.94 -15.06
CA GLY A 555 27.34 19.02 -14.47
C GLY A 555 26.84 17.61 -14.18
N VAL A 556 25.59 17.30 -14.54
CA VAL A 556 25.03 15.95 -14.41
C VAL A 556 25.36 15.13 -15.64
N ASP A 557 25.82 13.90 -15.43
CA ASP A 557 26.06 12.96 -16.53
C ASP A 557 24.74 12.39 -17.05
N VAL A 558 24.57 12.45 -18.35
CA VAL A 558 23.39 11.96 -19.06
C VAL A 558 23.78 10.95 -20.14
N TYR A 559 22.87 10.09 -20.49
CA TYR A 559 23.05 9.13 -21.59
C TYR A 559 21.99 9.32 -22.67
N LYS A 560 22.30 8.84 -23.85
CA LYS A 560 21.40 8.91 -25.02
C LYS A 560 20.08 8.20 -24.73
N GLY A 561 18.97 8.90 -24.93
CA GLY A 561 17.63 8.38 -24.66
C GLY A 561 17.12 8.68 -23.25
N GLN A 562 17.92 9.27 -22.38
CA GLN A 562 17.47 9.76 -21.08
C GLN A 562 16.52 10.94 -21.26
N ILE A 563 15.41 10.94 -20.51
CA ILE A 563 14.47 12.06 -20.45
C ILE A 563 15.05 13.11 -19.53
N VAL A 564 15.25 14.31 -20.02
CA VAL A 564 15.93 15.41 -19.33
C VAL A 564 15.00 16.59 -19.03
N GLY A 565 13.76 16.55 -19.50
CA GLY A 565 12.77 17.60 -19.24
C GLY A 565 11.43 17.35 -19.93
N ILE A 566 10.49 18.27 -19.70
CA ILE A 566 9.16 18.30 -20.29
C ILE A 566 9.19 19.23 -21.50
N HIS A 567 8.72 18.76 -22.66
CA HIS A 567 8.57 19.59 -23.84
C HIS A 567 7.26 20.38 -23.78
N GLN A 568 7.28 21.67 -24.08
CA GLN A 568 6.06 22.53 -24.06
C GLN A 568 5.01 22.15 -25.12
N ARG A 569 5.43 21.44 -26.19
CA ARG A 569 4.56 21.05 -27.30
C ARG A 569 4.29 19.55 -27.28
N PRO A 570 3.24 19.09 -27.95
CA PRO A 570 3.03 17.67 -28.18
C PRO A 570 4.18 17.04 -28.97
N GLY A 571 4.56 15.82 -28.59
CA GLY A 571 5.64 15.06 -29.21
C GLY A 571 7.02 15.30 -28.60
N ASP A 572 7.85 14.27 -28.66
CA ASP A 572 9.18 14.28 -28.07
C ASP A 572 10.18 15.08 -28.91
N LEU A 573 11.12 15.72 -28.24
CA LEU A 573 12.19 16.48 -28.86
C LEU A 573 13.55 15.99 -28.36
N ALA A 574 14.35 15.47 -29.30
CA ALA A 574 15.75 15.14 -29.00
C ALA A 574 16.60 16.42 -29.02
N LEU A 575 17.40 16.63 -28.01
CA LEU A 575 18.28 17.80 -27.87
C LEU A 575 19.62 17.43 -27.26
N ASN A 576 20.64 18.24 -27.61
CA ASN A 576 21.98 18.04 -27.10
C ASN A 576 22.22 18.92 -25.86
N VAL A 577 22.16 18.30 -24.68
CA VAL A 577 22.40 18.98 -23.38
C VAL A 577 23.89 19.04 -22.98
N CYS A 578 24.74 18.36 -23.75
CA CYS A 578 26.18 18.27 -23.48
C CYS A 578 27.01 19.28 -24.31
N LYS A 579 26.36 20.06 -25.20
CA LYS A 579 27.03 21.01 -26.10
C LYS A 579 27.79 22.07 -25.32
N LYS A 580 29.08 22.17 -25.56
CA LYS A 580 29.95 23.21 -25.01
C LYS A 580 29.92 24.46 -25.89
N LYS A 581 30.04 25.64 -25.25
CA LYS A 581 30.21 26.89 -25.99
C LYS A 581 31.53 26.81 -26.82
N ALA A 582 31.45 27.06 -28.13
CA ALA A 582 32.64 27.10 -28.95
C ALA A 582 33.55 28.24 -28.48
N ALA A 583 34.84 27.95 -28.31
CA ALA A 583 35.82 28.97 -27.98
C ALA A 583 35.98 29.87 -29.23
N THR A 584 35.45 31.08 -29.21
CA THR A 584 35.67 32.11 -30.24
C THR A 584 36.76 33.05 -29.76
N ASN A 585 37.71 33.41 -30.62
CA ASN A 585 38.82 34.34 -30.34
C ASN A 585 38.36 35.79 -30.12
N ILE A 586 37.05 36.06 -30.20
CA ILE A 586 36.48 37.39 -29.97
C ILE A 586 36.19 37.52 -28.46
N ARG A 587 37.04 38.26 -27.78
CA ARG A 587 36.78 38.75 -26.39
C ARG A 587 35.68 39.79 -26.47
N SER A 588 34.41 39.38 -26.38
CA SER A 588 33.35 40.31 -26.01
C SER A 588 33.39 40.52 -24.50
N ASN A 589 33.59 41.75 -24.07
CA ASN A 589 33.64 42.18 -22.65
C ASN A 589 32.32 42.06 -21.89
N LYS A 590 31.35 41.33 -22.39
CA LYS A 590 30.11 40.98 -21.70
C LYS A 590 30.06 39.48 -21.50
N GLU A 591 30.56 39.00 -20.39
CA GLU A 591 30.13 37.72 -19.83
C GLU A 591 28.64 37.87 -19.52
N GLN A 592 27.78 37.46 -20.43
CA GLN A 592 26.37 37.29 -20.15
C GLN A 592 26.26 36.17 -19.12
N THR A 593 25.88 36.53 -17.89
CA THR A 593 25.52 35.57 -16.85
C THR A 593 24.36 34.74 -17.39
N VAL A 594 24.57 33.43 -17.54
CA VAL A 594 23.51 32.50 -17.94
C VAL A 594 22.62 32.26 -16.72
N ILE A 595 21.41 32.79 -16.77
CA ILE A 595 20.38 32.55 -15.75
C ILE A 595 19.68 31.26 -16.15
N LEU A 596 19.71 30.27 -15.23
CA LEU A 596 19.00 29.00 -15.41
C LEU A 596 17.81 28.97 -14.46
N ASP A 597 16.67 28.50 -14.96
CA ASP A 597 15.51 28.20 -14.13
C ASP A 597 15.83 27.03 -13.19
N THR A 598 15.15 27.02 -12.04
CA THR A 598 15.27 25.90 -11.11
C THR A 598 14.73 24.62 -11.78
N PRO A 599 15.52 23.55 -11.87
CA PRO A 599 15.04 22.29 -12.43
C PRO A 599 13.92 21.71 -11.57
N MET A 600 12.99 21.01 -12.20
CA MET A 600 11.96 20.27 -11.49
C MET A 600 12.57 19.02 -10.84
N ASP A 601 12.35 18.87 -9.56
CA ASP A 601 12.82 17.71 -8.80
C ASP A 601 11.65 16.74 -8.62
N TYR A 602 11.63 15.69 -9.45
CA TYR A 602 10.58 14.68 -9.42
C TYR A 602 10.92 13.56 -8.44
N SER A 603 9.99 13.29 -7.55
CA SER A 603 10.02 12.09 -6.70
C SER A 603 9.82 10.82 -7.53
N LEU A 604 9.99 9.65 -6.91
CA LEU A 604 9.70 8.37 -7.57
C LEU A 604 8.24 8.28 -8.03
N ASP A 605 7.31 8.75 -7.19
CA ASP A 605 5.88 8.78 -7.52
C ASP A 605 5.62 9.65 -8.74
N ASP A 606 6.20 10.85 -8.79
CA ASP A 606 6.07 11.78 -9.92
C ASP A 606 6.64 11.19 -11.21
N CYS A 607 7.80 10.53 -11.13
CA CYS A 607 8.40 9.85 -12.27
C CYS A 607 7.50 8.74 -12.83
N ILE A 608 6.90 7.93 -11.95
CA ILE A 608 6.01 6.84 -12.34
C ILE A 608 4.71 7.36 -12.96
N GLU A 609 4.16 8.45 -12.44
CA GLU A 609 2.96 9.07 -12.99
C GLU A 609 3.22 9.81 -14.31
N TYR A 610 4.45 10.27 -14.52
CA TYR A 610 4.86 11.02 -15.71
C TYR A 610 5.04 10.14 -16.95
N ILE A 611 5.62 8.93 -16.82
CA ILE A 611 6.01 8.08 -17.94
C ILE A 611 4.82 7.58 -18.75
N GLN A 612 5.04 7.48 -20.09
CA GLN A 612 4.09 6.89 -21.05
C GLN A 612 4.52 5.47 -21.46
N GLU A 613 3.72 4.82 -22.34
CA GLU A 613 3.94 3.43 -22.76
C GLU A 613 5.33 3.14 -23.37
N ASP A 614 5.93 4.14 -23.99
CA ASP A 614 7.27 4.05 -24.60
C ASP A 614 8.40 4.57 -23.69
N GLU A 615 8.11 4.82 -22.41
CA GLU A 615 9.04 5.35 -21.42
C GLU A 615 9.20 4.38 -20.24
N LEU A 616 10.34 4.47 -19.56
CA LEU A 616 10.67 3.66 -18.39
C LEU A 616 11.29 4.54 -17.30
N VAL A 617 11.10 4.15 -16.04
CA VAL A 617 11.85 4.69 -14.89
C VAL A 617 12.98 3.72 -14.57
N GLU A 618 14.21 4.20 -14.61
CA GLU A 618 15.41 3.52 -14.14
C GLU A 618 15.59 3.78 -12.65
N VAL A 619 15.53 2.73 -11.85
CA VAL A 619 15.67 2.78 -10.40
C VAL A 619 17.00 2.18 -10.01
N THR A 620 17.88 2.98 -9.41
CA THR A 620 19.15 2.55 -8.84
C THR A 620 19.27 3.03 -7.39
N PRO A 621 20.11 2.43 -6.55
CA PRO A 621 20.30 2.88 -5.17
C PRO A 621 20.66 4.37 -5.05
N GLN A 622 21.38 4.90 -6.04
CA GLN A 622 21.92 6.26 -6.03
C GLN A 622 21.04 7.29 -6.73
N SER A 623 20.24 6.87 -7.73
CA SER A 623 19.49 7.81 -8.57
C SER A 623 18.23 7.18 -9.18
N ILE A 624 17.26 8.02 -9.43
CA ILE A 624 16.04 7.71 -10.19
C ILE A 624 16.10 8.53 -11.46
N ARG A 625 15.94 7.89 -12.62
CA ARG A 625 16.01 8.53 -13.94
C ARG A 625 14.89 8.01 -14.83
N MET A 626 14.45 8.82 -15.76
CA MET A 626 13.48 8.42 -16.78
C MET A 626 14.18 8.28 -18.12
N CYS A 627 13.78 7.29 -18.91
CA CYS A 627 14.36 7.06 -20.23
C CYS A 627 13.32 6.54 -21.23
N LYS A 628 13.62 6.68 -22.51
CA LYS A 628 12.84 6.03 -23.56
C LYS A 628 13.12 4.54 -23.59
N ASN A 629 12.08 3.73 -23.77
CA ASN A 629 12.20 2.29 -23.88
C ASN A 629 12.97 1.90 -25.15
N PRO A 630 14.18 1.35 -25.05
CA PRO A 630 15.00 1.03 -26.22
C PRO A 630 14.37 -0.02 -27.14
N LYS A 631 13.45 -0.84 -26.60
CA LYS A 631 12.73 -1.87 -27.38
C LYS A 631 11.61 -1.28 -28.24
N LEU A 632 11.03 -0.16 -27.83
CA LEU A 632 9.93 0.52 -28.52
C LEU A 632 10.38 1.77 -29.28
N ALA A 633 11.63 2.21 -29.08
CA ALA A 633 12.17 3.38 -29.77
C ALA A 633 12.06 3.17 -31.27
N LYS A 634 11.08 3.82 -31.90
CA LYS A 634 11.00 3.92 -33.37
C LYS A 634 12.32 4.50 -33.81
N LYS A 635 12.97 3.83 -34.77
CA LYS A 635 14.16 4.39 -35.44
C LYS A 635 13.78 5.78 -35.95
N THR A 636 14.04 6.80 -35.16
CA THR A 636 13.97 8.19 -35.61
C THR A 636 15.01 8.34 -36.69
N ARG A 637 14.54 8.53 -37.92
CA ARG A 637 15.36 8.87 -39.11
C ARG A 637 15.98 10.23 -38.90
#